data_052ad7e39c542390873f218e4fb2af7f
#
_entry.id   052ad7e39c542390873f218e4fb2af7f
#
_cell.length_a   1.000
_cell.length_b   1.000
_cell.length_c   1.000
_cell.angle_alpha   90.00
_cell.angle_beta   90.00
_cell.angle_gamma   90.00
#
_symmetry.space_group_name_H-M   'P 1'
#
loop_
_entity.id
_entity.type
_entity.pdbx_description
1 polymer ?
#
loop_
_entity_poly.entity_id
_entity_poly.type
_entity_poly.pdbx_seq_one_letter_code
_entity_poly.pdbx_strand_id
1 'polypeptide(L)'
;MSNKTKKTKSTKKKNTKNTKKTKKTNKKKNNIPTLSKEAYRSLYFVISILIVILSVLQMGIIGRFFDSFFKYLFGSFSYIFYLIIIAIPIYYILDKKLKSPILVASVFILIDFLFQLVLIGNKDTNYISFSDIYNNKVSLYGGGIISYYPVKLLIYLLSYYGSLLIVISAIITIIVLYLNINYRSFVLKIKYYVSNAFERDTYVEEKESNIEASEFEINDTEDLNNENSNKQRYNDIKDKELVVDIREFPEEENTDEIVASRPTKRRIIEEVKEEPTQEIDRIEVNEESYDNYVLPPITLLNNPTKKQTVTKGDIVEKSKILQSTFNNFGIEVKIVKAIVGPSITQFQILPTPGTKVSKIVNLSNDIALNLAAKDVRIEAPIPGKSLIGIEIPNTVNELVTMKEVFVNDKDNSPLSVALGKDVSGEAMFTRIDKTPHLLIAGSTGSGKSVCVNTIITSILLKNKPDKVKLIMIDPKMVELSIYDGIPHLLTSVVTDPLKAADVLHKVVLEMESRYREFARTRVRNIEGYNKIAEKDPDYKELPYIVVIIDELADLMMVSSKEVEESIARIAQKARAAGIHMIIATQRPSVDVITGVIKTNIPSRIAFAVSSSVDSRTILDKSGAETLLGKGDMLYLSADSSKPIRIQGAFLSDDEVEKVVDFVKSQSEAQYDPNMTPSEVSSQSGGSSADEADPLYKEVLLFIAKTQKASASLLQRRFKIGYNRAARIIDMLEEDGYIGPVDGSKPRKVFLEKEFAEDYE
;
A
#
# COMPACT_ATOMS: atom_id res chain seq x y z
N MET A 1 51.45 -37.17 30.34
CA MET A 1 52.64 -36.98 29.50
C MET A 1 52.36 -35.77 28.63
N SER A 2 52.87 -34.56 29.02
CA SER A 2 54.17 -34.01 28.65
C SER A 2 54.19 -33.72 27.13
N ASN A 3 54.38 -32.53 26.59
CA ASN A 3 55.25 -31.36 26.88
C ASN A 3 54.95 -30.32 25.75
N LYS A 4 54.78 -29.02 26.09
CA LYS A 4 55.80 -27.93 25.98
C LYS A 4 56.15 -27.43 24.56
N THR A 5 55.83 -26.17 24.36
CA THR A 5 56.68 -24.97 24.08
C THR A 5 57.27 -24.74 22.70
N LYS A 6 57.10 -23.52 22.15
CA LYS A 6 58.09 -22.38 21.99
C LYS A 6 57.52 -21.44 20.88
N LYS A 7 57.28 -20.20 21.21
CA LYS A 7 58.02 -18.93 20.99
C LYS A 7 58.99 -18.88 19.80
N THR A 8 58.76 -17.94 18.86
CA THR A 8 59.87 -17.11 18.32
C THR A 8 59.40 -15.74 17.84
N LYS A 9 60.16 -14.73 18.20
CA LYS A 9 60.16 -13.30 17.87
C LYS A 9 60.92 -13.07 16.54
N SER A 10 60.63 -11.96 15.81
CA SER A 10 61.64 -11.03 15.24
C SER A 10 60.87 -9.94 14.45
N THR A 11 61.04 -8.76 14.78
CA THR A 11 62.00 -7.64 14.66
C THR A 11 61.74 -6.72 13.48
N LYS A 12 61.39 -5.46 13.84
CA LYS A 12 61.85 -4.14 13.36
C LYS A 12 62.15 -3.87 11.88
N LYS A 13 61.53 -2.75 11.39
CA LYS A 13 62.36 -1.63 10.89
C LYS A 13 61.63 -0.29 10.99
N LYS A 14 62.32 0.67 11.58
CA LYS A 14 62.09 2.12 11.68
C LYS A 14 62.19 2.79 10.30
N ASN A 15 61.42 3.87 10.09
CA ASN A 15 62.03 5.07 9.50
C ASN A 15 61.34 6.33 10.00
N THR A 16 62.15 7.18 10.56
CA THR A 16 61.97 8.53 11.08
C THR A 16 61.91 9.57 9.94
N LYS A 17 61.06 10.60 10.09
CA LYS A 17 61.47 11.98 9.77
C LYS A 17 60.61 13.00 10.50
N ASN A 18 61.40 13.89 11.16
CA ASN A 18 61.04 15.07 11.90
C ASN A 18 60.17 16.09 11.14
N THR A 19 59.32 16.84 11.87
CA THR A 19 59.47 18.33 11.94
C THR A 19 58.53 18.97 12.96
N LYS A 20 59.16 19.79 13.79
CA LYS A 20 58.78 21.06 14.47
C LYS A 20 57.62 21.07 15.47
N LYS A 21 58.02 21.16 16.72
CA LYS A 21 57.31 21.69 17.88
C LYS A 21 56.89 23.16 17.69
N THR A 22 55.60 23.45 17.88
CA THR A 22 55.17 24.74 18.39
C THR A 22 54.40 24.52 19.70
N LYS A 23 54.98 25.09 20.77
CA LYS A 23 54.36 25.16 22.09
C LYS A 23 53.08 25.97 22.02
N LYS A 24 51.91 25.38 22.36
CA LYS A 24 50.73 26.11 22.82
C LYS A 24 50.43 25.70 24.24
N THR A 25 50.40 26.72 25.09
CA THR A 25 50.09 26.69 26.50
C THR A 25 48.75 26.03 26.80
N ASN A 26 48.77 24.98 27.61
CA ASN A 26 47.60 24.36 28.20
C ASN A 26 46.97 25.29 29.24
N LYS A 27 45.83 25.96 28.87
CA LYS A 27 44.83 26.38 29.85
C LYS A 27 44.02 25.15 30.24
N LYS A 28 44.14 24.69 31.50
CA LYS A 28 43.25 23.72 32.13
C LYS A 28 41.80 24.26 32.01
N LYS A 29 40.99 23.74 31.08
CA LYS A 29 39.53 23.82 31.15
C LYS A 29 39.11 22.77 32.18
N ASN A 30 38.46 23.23 33.25
CA ASN A 30 37.72 22.37 34.16
C ASN A 30 36.65 21.64 33.32
N ASN A 31 36.85 20.35 33.05
CA ASN A 31 35.84 19.48 32.47
C ASN A 31 34.78 19.18 33.55
N ILE A 32 33.74 19.96 33.59
CA ILE A 32 32.47 19.52 34.19
C ILE A 32 32.01 18.31 33.36
N PRO A 33 31.79 17.13 33.94
CA PRO A 33 31.30 15.97 33.17
C PRO A 33 29.95 16.33 32.54
N THR A 34 29.91 16.42 31.23
CA THR A 34 28.65 16.59 30.48
C THR A 34 27.89 15.30 30.62
N LEU A 35 26.75 15.32 31.35
CA LEU A 35 25.81 14.23 31.45
C LEU A 35 25.37 13.77 30.04
N SER A 36 25.15 12.48 29.86
CA SER A 36 24.60 11.92 28.62
C SER A 36 23.20 12.48 28.38
N LYS A 37 22.74 12.52 27.11
CA LYS A 37 21.39 12.98 26.78
C LYS A 37 20.29 12.18 27.50
N GLU A 38 20.54 10.91 27.76
CA GLU A 38 19.63 10.03 28.50
C GLU A 38 19.56 10.40 29.98
N ALA A 39 20.72 10.73 30.58
CA ALA A 39 20.77 11.20 31.95
C ALA A 39 20.04 12.52 32.18
N TYR A 40 20.09 13.46 31.21
CA TYR A 40 19.26 14.67 31.23
C TYR A 40 17.78 14.37 31.19
N ARG A 41 17.33 13.46 30.30
CA ARG A 41 15.93 13.07 30.19
C ARG A 41 15.40 12.44 31.48
N SER A 42 16.15 11.54 32.07
CA SER A 42 15.82 10.92 33.36
C SER A 42 15.76 11.95 34.48
N LEU A 43 16.70 12.90 34.50
CA LEU A 43 16.73 14.00 35.49
C LEU A 43 15.48 14.89 35.37
N TYR A 44 15.06 15.27 34.15
CA TYR A 44 13.82 16.04 33.93
C TYR A 44 12.59 15.28 34.41
N PHE A 45 12.51 13.98 34.19
CA PHE A 45 11.41 13.14 34.67
C PHE A 45 11.33 13.11 36.19
N VAL A 46 12.46 12.89 36.88
CA VAL A 46 12.51 12.87 38.33
C VAL A 46 12.15 14.23 38.92
N ILE A 47 12.62 15.32 38.35
CA ILE A 47 12.30 16.69 38.80
C ILE A 47 10.80 16.98 38.59
N SER A 48 10.21 16.55 37.45
CA SER A 48 8.81 16.74 37.16
C SER A 48 7.92 16.02 38.19
N ILE A 49 8.21 14.78 38.50
CA ILE A 49 7.51 14.01 39.51
C ILE A 49 7.64 14.68 40.88
N LEU A 50 8.84 15.13 41.26
CA LEU A 50 9.08 15.77 42.55
C LEU A 50 8.26 17.07 42.68
N ILE A 51 8.25 17.91 41.63
CA ILE A 51 7.44 19.15 41.64
C ILE A 51 5.94 18.83 41.80
N VAL A 52 5.43 17.84 41.08
CA VAL A 52 4.02 17.45 41.16
C VAL A 52 3.68 16.90 42.55
N ILE A 53 4.49 16.01 43.11
CA ILE A 53 4.28 15.44 44.43
C ILE A 53 4.29 16.55 45.49
N LEU A 54 5.29 17.44 45.47
CA LEU A 54 5.38 18.57 46.41
C LEU A 54 4.17 19.50 46.30
N SER A 55 3.71 19.77 45.06
CA SER A 55 2.53 20.64 44.83
C SER A 55 1.23 19.99 45.32
N VAL A 56 0.97 18.74 44.92
CA VAL A 56 -0.29 18.05 45.28
C VAL A 56 -0.40 17.80 46.77
N LEU A 57 0.67 17.42 47.43
CA LEU A 57 0.74 17.18 48.87
C LEU A 57 1.01 18.45 49.68
N GLN A 58 1.18 19.63 49.03
CA GLN A 58 1.45 20.94 49.65
C GLN A 58 2.63 20.90 50.65
N MET A 59 3.64 20.11 50.37
CA MET A 59 4.77 19.85 51.29
C MET A 59 5.68 21.09 51.42
N GLY A 60 5.72 21.65 52.60
CA GLY A 60 6.56 22.78 52.95
C GLY A 60 6.16 24.09 52.25
N ILE A 61 7.10 25.07 52.27
CA ILE A 61 6.88 26.38 51.64
C ILE A 61 6.91 26.24 50.11
N ILE A 62 7.83 25.42 49.60
CA ILE A 62 8.03 25.21 48.14
C ILE A 62 6.80 24.55 47.51
N GLY A 63 6.28 23.47 48.10
CA GLY A 63 5.09 22.78 47.57
C GLY A 63 3.83 23.68 47.59
N ARG A 64 3.63 24.43 48.65
CA ARG A 64 2.52 25.42 48.74
C ARG A 64 2.69 26.53 47.68
N PHE A 65 3.93 26.98 47.44
CA PHE A 65 4.19 27.98 46.40
C PHE A 65 3.82 27.47 45.01
N PHE A 66 4.25 26.27 44.64
CA PHE A 66 3.93 25.69 43.32
C PHE A 66 2.42 25.41 43.19
N ASP A 67 1.78 24.85 44.20
CA ASP A 67 0.35 24.61 44.18
C ASP A 67 -0.45 25.93 44.02
N SER A 68 -0.12 26.96 44.80
CA SER A 68 -0.74 28.27 44.68
C SER A 68 -0.48 28.93 43.31
N PHE A 69 0.75 28.79 42.79
CA PHE A 69 1.11 29.33 41.49
C PHE A 69 0.35 28.68 40.35
N PHE A 70 0.29 27.33 40.31
CA PHE A 70 -0.46 26.62 39.27
C PHE A 70 -1.97 26.79 39.38
N LYS A 71 -2.50 26.84 40.58
CA LYS A 71 -3.92 27.15 40.83
C LYS A 71 -4.27 28.59 40.43
N TYR A 72 -3.37 29.55 40.63
CA TYR A 72 -3.56 30.92 40.18
C TYR A 72 -3.60 30.99 38.66
N LEU A 73 -2.72 30.24 37.96
CA LEU A 73 -2.65 30.23 36.48
C LEU A 73 -3.84 29.48 35.85
N PHE A 74 -4.15 28.26 36.32
CA PHE A 74 -5.07 27.32 35.69
C PHE A 74 -6.28 26.95 36.52
N GLY A 75 -6.44 27.51 37.74
CA GLY A 75 -7.55 27.19 38.62
C GLY A 75 -7.65 25.70 38.91
N SER A 76 -8.87 25.16 38.84
CA SER A 76 -9.15 23.73 39.02
C SER A 76 -8.54 22.87 37.91
N PHE A 77 -8.24 23.45 36.74
CA PHE A 77 -7.61 22.77 35.63
C PHE A 77 -6.15 22.45 35.91
N SER A 78 -5.53 23.02 36.99
CA SER A 78 -4.18 22.72 37.43
C SER A 78 -3.93 21.23 37.67
N TYR A 79 -4.93 20.44 38.08
CA TYR A 79 -4.79 19.00 38.29
C TYR A 79 -4.52 18.27 36.96
N ILE A 80 -5.16 18.66 35.84
CA ILE A 80 -4.89 18.13 34.50
C ILE A 80 -3.52 18.59 34.04
N PHE A 81 -3.10 19.81 34.36
CA PHE A 81 -1.77 20.33 34.08
C PHE A 81 -0.65 19.51 34.75
N TYR A 82 -0.85 19.06 36.00
CA TYR A 82 0.07 18.16 36.69
C TYR A 82 0.27 16.83 35.95
N LEU A 83 -0.80 16.25 35.39
CA LEU A 83 -0.70 15.04 34.56
C LEU A 83 0.13 15.29 33.30
N ILE A 84 -0.01 16.45 32.67
CA ILE A 84 0.77 16.82 31.49
C ILE A 84 2.24 17.01 31.82
N ILE A 85 2.58 17.64 32.98
CA ILE A 85 3.96 17.80 33.45
C ILE A 85 4.67 16.45 33.60
N ILE A 86 3.95 15.38 33.99
CA ILE A 86 4.49 14.01 34.07
C ILE A 86 4.55 13.34 32.71
N ALA A 87 3.53 13.53 31.87
CA ALA A 87 3.42 12.85 30.59
C ALA A 87 4.48 13.29 29.56
N ILE A 88 4.84 14.58 29.54
CA ILE A 88 5.83 15.12 28.59
C ILE A 88 7.20 14.43 28.73
N PRO A 89 7.83 14.35 29.92
CA PRO A 89 9.12 13.64 30.07
C PRO A 89 9.02 12.15 29.72
N ILE A 90 7.93 11.46 30.07
CA ILE A 90 7.69 10.06 29.69
C ILE A 90 7.73 9.92 28.16
N TYR A 91 7.05 10.81 27.44
CA TYR A 91 7.01 10.81 26.00
C TYR A 91 8.42 10.98 25.38
N TYR A 92 9.25 11.85 26.00
CA TYR A 92 10.64 12.05 25.57
C TYR A 92 11.56 10.86 25.91
N ILE A 93 11.32 10.16 27.04
CA ILE A 93 12.07 8.94 27.40
C ILE A 93 11.78 7.80 26.40
N LEU A 94 10.55 7.71 25.89
CA LEU A 94 10.12 6.74 24.87
C LEU A 94 10.65 7.07 23.45
N ASP A 95 11.57 8.02 23.29
CA ASP A 95 12.13 8.49 22.03
C ASP A 95 11.08 8.94 20.97
N LYS A 96 9.87 9.22 21.38
CA LYS A 96 8.83 9.77 20.52
C LYS A 96 8.96 11.29 20.45
N LYS A 97 9.13 11.84 19.24
CA LYS A 97 9.11 13.29 19.03
C LYS A 97 7.69 13.77 18.84
N LEU A 98 7.24 14.73 19.65
CA LEU A 98 5.97 15.44 19.40
C LEU A 98 6.05 16.13 18.03
N LYS A 99 5.11 15.81 17.11
CA LYS A 99 5.05 16.40 15.76
C LYS A 99 5.00 17.94 15.81
N SER A 100 4.29 18.51 16.78
CA SER A 100 4.22 19.95 17.00
C SER A 100 3.86 20.25 18.47
N PRO A 101 4.83 20.58 19.34
CA PRO A 101 4.57 20.89 20.73
C PRO A 101 3.70 22.16 20.91
N ILE A 102 3.79 23.10 19.96
CA ILE A 102 2.99 24.35 20.00
C ILE A 102 1.52 24.02 19.80
N LEU A 103 1.16 23.16 18.87
CA LEU A 103 -0.26 22.77 18.64
C LEU A 103 -0.83 22.05 19.85
N VAL A 104 -0.05 21.18 20.52
CA VAL A 104 -0.50 20.49 21.73
C VAL A 104 -0.74 21.47 22.87
N ALA A 105 0.17 22.44 23.06
CA ALA A 105 -0.02 23.49 24.07
C ALA A 105 -1.23 24.38 23.75
N SER A 106 -1.50 24.69 22.48
CA SER A 106 -2.67 25.46 22.06
C SER A 106 -3.98 24.73 22.33
N VAL A 107 -4.03 23.43 22.08
CA VAL A 107 -5.22 22.59 22.41
C VAL A 107 -5.47 22.61 23.92
N PHE A 108 -4.41 22.48 24.72
CA PHE A 108 -4.54 22.53 26.18
C PHE A 108 -5.15 23.86 26.67
N ILE A 109 -4.67 25.01 26.16
CA ILE A 109 -5.20 26.34 26.53
C ILE A 109 -6.64 26.49 26.07
N LEU A 110 -7.02 26.00 24.90
CA LEU A 110 -8.39 26.06 24.41
C LEU A 110 -9.36 25.16 25.21
N ILE A 111 -8.88 24.00 25.68
CA ILE A 111 -9.66 23.15 26.56
C ILE A 111 -9.88 23.84 27.93
N ASP A 112 -8.86 24.55 28.43
CA ASP A 112 -8.98 25.37 29.63
C ASP A 112 -10.02 26.52 29.45
N PHE A 113 -10.04 27.17 28.27
CA PHE A 113 -11.07 28.15 27.90
C PHE A 113 -12.47 27.52 27.83
N LEU A 114 -12.58 26.33 27.23
CA LEU A 114 -13.86 25.60 27.19
C LEU A 114 -14.35 25.25 28.59
N PHE A 115 -13.46 24.77 29.46
CA PHE A 115 -13.76 24.47 30.84
C PHE A 115 -14.26 25.72 31.61
N GLN A 116 -13.59 26.87 31.42
CA GLN A 116 -14.00 28.14 31.97
C GLN A 116 -15.38 28.59 31.47
N LEU A 117 -15.67 28.43 30.16
CA LEU A 117 -16.98 28.75 29.57
C LEU A 117 -18.09 27.89 30.15
N VAL A 118 -17.86 26.58 30.26
CA VAL A 118 -18.84 25.63 30.80
C VAL A 118 -19.18 25.95 32.27
N LEU A 119 -18.19 26.34 33.08
CA LEU A 119 -18.38 26.70 34.49
C LEU A 119 -19.09 28.03 34.68
N ILE A 120 -18.84 29.01 33.84
CA ILE A 120 -19.53 30.31 33.88
C ILE A 120 -21.02 30.12 33.52
N GLY A 121 -21.30 29.24 32.55
CA GLY A 121 -22.64 29.03 32.00
C GLY A 121 -23.22 30.32 31.42
N ASN A 122 -24.53 30.38 31.27
CA ASN A 122 -25.25 31.56 30.75
C ASN A 122 -25.58 32.60 31.87
N LYS A 123 -24.76 32.64 32.93
CA LYS A 123 -24.97 33.59 34.03
C LYS A 123 -24.30 34.93 33.72
N ASP A 124 -24.93 36.04 34.11
CA ASP A 124 -24.38 37.37 33.94
C ASP A 124 -23.03 37.50 34.66
N THR A 125 -21.95 37.53 33.92
CA THR A 125 -20.56 37.52 34.40
C THR A 125 -20.09 38.87 34.95
N ASN A 126 -20.94 39.90 34.92
CA ASN A 126 -20.57 41.27 35.28
C ASN A 126 -20.27 41.49 36.76
N TYR A 127 -20.63 40.53 37.62
CA TYR A 127 -20.59 40.71 39.07
C TYR A 127 -19.52 39.91 39.83
N ILE A 128 -18.76 39.03 39.21
CA ILE A 128 -17.77 38.20 39.91
C ILE A 128 -16.35 38.66 39.48
N SER A 129 -15.63 39.27 40.43
CA SER A 129 -14.23 39.64 40.25
C SER A 129 -13.33 38.38 40.33
N PHE A 130 -12.27 38.32 39.57
CA PHE A 130 -11.26 37.27 39.71
C PHE A 130 -10.67 37.21 41.11
N SER A 131 -10.48 38.36 41.76
CA SER A 131 -10.03 38.46 43.15
C SER A 131 -10.97 37.79 44.12
N ASP A 132 -12.29 37.91 43.92
CA ASP A 132 -13.31 37.28 44.79
C ASP A 132 -13.34 35.77 44.60
N ILE A 133 -13.14 35.29 43.36
CA ILE A 133 -13.01 33.86 43.06
C ILE A 133 -11.77 33.27 43.74
N TYR A 134 -10.64 33.98 43.66
CA TYR A 134 -9.37 33.51 44.20
C TYR A 134 -9.32 33.57 45.73
N ASN A 135 -9.79 34.68 46.33
CA ASN A 135 -9.71 34.91 47.79
C ASN A 135 -10.75 34.12 48.59
N ASN A 136 -11.93 33.83 48.01
CA ASN A 136 -12.99 33.11 48.71
C ASN A 136 -12.79 31.60 48.78
N LYS A 137 -11.57 31.12 48.46
CA LYS A 137 -11.25 29.66 48.48
C LYS A 137 -12.26 28.78 47.73
N VAL A 138 -13.00 29.37 46.80
CA VAL A 138 -13.88 28.63 45.87
C VAL A 138 -12.97 27.99 44.83
N SER A 139 -12.12 27.10 45.32
CA SER A 139 -11.02 26.48 44.60
C SER A 139 -11.46 25.54 43.45
N LEU A 140 -12.74 25.48 43.18
CA LEU A 140 -13.36 24.61 42.18
C LEU A 140 -13.94 25.39 40.99
N TYR A 141 -13.75 26.70 40.91
CA TYR A 141 -14.34 27.50 39.86
C TYR A 141 -13.28 28.11 38.93
N GLY A 142 -13.19 27.54 37.72
CA GLY A 142 -12.55 28.16 36.60
C GLY A 142 -11.15 27.65 36.26
N GLY A 143 -10.68 28.07 35.09
CA GLY A 143 -9.37 27.78 34.51
C GLY A 143 -8.29 28.78 34.89
N GLY A 144 -8.44 29.51 36.02
CA GLY A 144 -7.45 30.48 36.47
C GLY A 144 -7.37 31.77 35.65
N ILE A 145 -6.26 32.55 35.85
CA ILE A 145 -6.11 33.85 35.22
C ILE A 145 -5.93 33.76 33.68
N ILE A 146 -5.35 32.65 33.20
CA ILE A 146 -5.07 32.43 31.77
C ILE A 146 -6.38 32.33 30.99
N SER A 147 -7.41 31.71 31.51
CA SER A 147 -8.70 31.56 30.84
C SER A 147 -9.72 32.61 31.22
N TYR A 148 -9.70 33.10 32.45
CA TYR A 148 -10.71 34.02 32.97
C TYR A 148 -10.86 35.31 32.16
N TYR A 149 -9.79 36.06 31.96
CA TYR A 149 -9.83 37.34 31.22
C TYR A 149 -10.10 37.18 29.73
N PRO A 150 -9.42 36.25 28.98
CA PRO A 150 -9.76 36.02 27.59
C PRO A 150 -11.20 35.54 27.37
N VAL A 151 -11.70 34.65 28.23
CA VAL A 151 -13.09 34.14 28.13
C VAL A 151 -14.08 35.26 28.43
N LYS A 152 -13.83 36.11 29.44
CA LYS A 152 -14.67 37.26 29.73
C LYS A 152 -14.71 38.25 28.54
N LEU A 153 -13.57 38.49 27.88
CA LEU A 153 -13.50 39.31 26.70
C LEU A 153 -14.29 38.67 25.53
N LEU A 154 -14.17 37.36 25.34
CA LEU A 154 -14.92 36.64 24.30
C LEU A 154 -16.41 36.71 24.52
N ILE A 155 -16.88 36.51 25.77
CA ILE A 155 -18.30 36.62 26.11
C ILE A 155 -18.82 38.07 25.89
N TYR A 156 -18.02 39.06 26.21
CA TYR A 156 -18.38 40.47 26.00
C TYR A 156 -18.54 40.79 24.49
N LEU A 157 -17.65 40.24 23.63
CA LEU A 157 -17.67 40.49 22.19
C LEU A 157 -18.73 39.67 21.44
N LEU A 158 -19.00 38.43 21.86
CA LEU A 158 -19.69 37.41 21.04
C LEU A 158 -20.84 36.73 21.74
N SER A 159 -21.16 37.19 22.96
CA SER A 159 -22.08 36.47 23.90
C SER A 159 -21.58 35.06 24.28
N TYR A 160 -22.25 34.38 25.19
CA TYR A 160 -21.87 33.05 25.67
C TYR A 160 -21.84 32.01 24.55
N TYR A 161 -22.92 31.92 23.76
CA TYR A 161 -23.04 30.91 22.69
C TYR A 161 -22.06 31.15 21.52
N GLY A 162 -21.82 32.42 21.18
CA GLY A 162 -20.83 32.77 20.18
C GLY A 162 -19.40 32.41 20.60
N SER A 163 -19.06 32.66 21.87
CA SER A 163 -17.76 32.28 22.45
C SER A 163 -17.56 30.76 22.48
N LEU A 164 -18.61 30.03 22.85
CA LEU A 164 -18.59 28.55 22.87
C LEU A 164 -18.34 27.98 21.45
N LEU A 165 -19.06 28.51 20.48
CA LEU A 165 -18.90 28.08 19.07
C LEU A 165 -17.48 28.34 18.55
N ILE A 166 -16.90 29.52 18.83
CA ILE A 166 -15.53 29.84 18.38
C ILE A 166 -14.51 28.96 19.07
N VAL A 167 -14.58 28.73 20.38
CA VAL A 167 -13.62 27.88 21.09
C VAL A 167 -13.69 26.43 20.59
N ILE A 168 -14.88 25.87 20.41
CA ILE A 168 -15.05 24.51 19.86
C ILE A 168 -14.50 24.43 18.45
N SER A 169 -14.81 25.41 17.57
CA SER A 169 -14.32 25.40 16.19
C SER A 169 -12.80 25.52 16.11
N ALA A 170 -12.19 26.30 17.00
CA ALA A 170 -10.73 26.42 17.11
C ALA A 170 -10.08 25.09 17.54
N ILE A 171 -10.65 24.40 18.52
CA ILE A 171 -10.18 23.07 18.96
C ILE A 171 -10.25 22.08 17.79
N ILE A 172 -11.38 22.01 17.08
CA ILE A 172 -11.56 21.12 15.94
C ILE A 172 -10.52 21.46 14.85
N THR A 173 -10.32 22.73 14.54
CA THR A 173 -9.35 23.19 13.54
C THR A 173 -7.93 22.76 13.90
N ILE A 174 -7.50 22.92 15.14
CA ILE A 174 -6.16 22.54 15.58
C ILE A 174 -6.00 21.01 15.56
N ILE A 175 -7.02 20.24 15.95
CA ILE A 175 -7.00 18.77 15.86
C ILE A 175 -6.86 18.32 14.39
N VAL A 176 -7.61 18.93 13.47
CA VAL A 176 -7.52 18.64 12.03
C VAL A 176 -6.12 18.94 11.49
N LEU A 177 -5.53 20.07 11.88
CA LEU A 177 -4.16 20.45 11.53
C LEU A 177 -3.12 19.47 12.12
N TYR A 178 -3.27 19.05 13.37
CA TYR A 178 -2.37 18.12 14.03
C TYR A 178 -2.41 16.72 13.40
N LEU A 179 -3.61 16.24 13.04
CA LEU A 179 -3.83 14.96 12.36
C LEU A 179 -3.53 14.99 10.86
N ASN A 180 -3.23 16.18 10.32
CA ASN A 180 -2.99 16.40 8.89
C ASN A 180 -4.11 15.86 8.00
N ILE A 181 -5.37 16.05 8.45
CA ILE A 181 -6.56 15.59 7.74
C ILE A 181 -6.81 16.52 6.54
N ASN A 182 -6.92 15.95 5.34
CA ASN A 182 -7.24 16.72 4.15
C ASN A 182 -8.67 17.25 4.22
N TYR A 183 -8.82 18.55 4.37
CA TYR A 183 -10.10 19.25 4.54
C TYR A 183 -11.11 18.92 3.44
N ARG A 184 -10.63 18.78 2.21
CA ARG A 184 -11.47 18.45 1.04
C ARG A 184 -12.11 17.06 1.17
N SER A 185 -11.36 16.07 1.64
CA SER A 185 -11.90 14.70 1.84
C SER A 185 -12.85 14.62 3.01
N PHE A 186 -12.65 15.45 4.05
CA PHE A 186 -13.54 15.53 5.21
C PHE A 186 -14.91 16.16 4.85
N VAL A 187 -14.88 17.28 4.12
CA VAL A 187 -16.11 17.94 3.63
C VAL A 187 -16.88 17.06 2.66
N LEU A 188 -16.19 16.33 1.76
CA LEU A 188 -16.83 15.39 0.85
C LEU A 188 -17.48 14.20 1.59
N LYS A 189 -16.86 13.70 2.65
CA LYS A 189 -17.44 12.66 3.51
C LYS A 189 -18.67 13.18 4.25
N ILE A 190 -18.62 14.38 4.83
CA ILE A 190 -19.78 14.99 5.49
C ILE A 190 -20.92 15.18 4.48
N LYS A 191 -20.63 15.72 3.29
CA LYS A 191 -21.62 15.88 2.23
C LYS A 191 -22.26 14.54 1.85
N TYR A 192 -21.48 13.47 1.72
CA TYR A 192 -21.96 12.13 1.44
C TYR A 192 -22.86 11.58 2.56
N TYR A 193 -22.48 11.75 3.82
CA TYR A 193 -23.31 11.30 4.95
C TYR A 193 -24.61 12.14 5.11
N VAL A 194 -24.52 13.44 4.88
CA VAL A 194 -25.69 14.33 4.94
C VAL A 194 -26.64 14.03 3.77
N SER A 195 -26.13 13.83 2.53
CA SER A 195 -26.94 13.43 1.38
C SER A 195 -27.66 12.11 1.62
N ASN A 196 -26.93 11.08 2.13
CA ASN A 196 -27.54 9.79 2.44
C ASN A 196 -28.53 9.83 3.62
N ALA A 197 -28.37 10.77 4.56
CA ALA A 197 -29.34 10.96 5.62
C ALA A 197 -30.63 11.61 5.08
N PHE A 198 -30.49 12.61 4.23
CA PHE A 198 -31.64 13.25 3.56
C PHE A 198 -32.34 12.33 2.56
N GLU A 199 -31.60 11.47 1.82
CA GLU A 199 -32.22 10.47 0.94
C GLU A 199 -32.97 9.38 1.72
N ARG A 200 -32.55 9.05 2.95
CA ARG A 200 -33.30 8.11 3.81
C ARG A 200 -34.63 8.69 4.26
N ASP A 201 -34.66 9.96 4.64
CA ASP A 201 -35.90 10.60 5.08
C ASP A 201 -36.91 10.77 3.93
N THR A 202 -36.44 11.07 2.71
CA THR A 202 -37.32 11.11 1.52
C THR A 202 -37.85 9.74 1.12
N TYR A 203 -37.06 8.66 1.29
CA TYR A 203 -37.53 7.29 1.02
C TYR A 203 -38.55 6.78 2.04
N VAL A 204 -38.51 7.28 3.28
CA VAL A 204 -39.49 6.92 4.32
C VAL A 204 -40.79 7.70 4.10
N GLU A 205 -40.73 9.00 3.77
CA GLU A 205 -41.93 9.81 3.48
C GLU A 205 -42.67 9.37 2.18
N GLU A 206 -41.95 8.97 1.12
CA GLU A 206 -42.57 8.41 -0.09
C GLU A 206 -43.24 7.04 0.16
N LYS A 207 -42.75 6.25 1.13
CA LYS A 207 -43.32 4.96 1.49
C LYS A 207 -44.57 5.13 2.38
N GLU A 208 -44.59 6.13 3.26
CA GLU A 208 -45.79 6.43 4.06
C GLU A 208 -46.89 7.08 3.24
N SER A 209 -46.57 7.95 2.30
CA SER A 209 -47.61 8.57 1.42
C SER A 209 -48.24 7.62 0.40
N ASN A 210 -47.57 6.51 0.05
CA ASN A 210 -48.13 5.50 -0.86
C ASN A 210 -48.88 4.36 -0.14
N ILE A 211 -48.81 4.28 1.19
CA ILE A 211 -49.51 3.24 1.97
C ILE A 211 -50.97 3.66 2.27
N GLU A 212 -51.31 4.95 2.27
CA GLU A 212 -52.69 5.41 2.46
C GLU A 212 -53.58 5.29 1.21
N ALA A 213 -53.03 4.92 0.04
CA ALA A 213 -53.80 4.90 -1.22
C ALA A 213 -54.07 3.50 -1.80
N SER A 214 -53.70 2.39 -1.15
CA SER A 214 -54.05 1.04 -1.61
C SER A 214 -54.26 0.08 -0.45
N GLU A 215 -55.50 -0.28 -0.20
CA GLU A 215 -55.86 -1.49 0.52
C GLU A 215 -55.27 -2.69 -0.24
N PHE A 216 -54.14 -3.21 0.22
CA PHE A 216 -53.61 -4.49 -0.26
C PHE A 216 -53.70 -5.50 0.87
N GLU A 217 -54.48 -6.53 0.66
CA GLU A 217 -54.47 -7.76 1.46
C GLU A 217 -53.05 -8.31 1.50
N ILE A 218 -52.43 -8.28 2.70
CA ILE A 218 -51.15 -8.90 2.95
C ILE A 218 -51.39 -10.40 3.07
N ASN A 219 -51.00 -11.14 2.04
CA ASN A 219 -50.89 -12.57 2.13
C ASN A 219 -49.67 -12.95 3.03
N ASP A 220 -49.93 -13.15 4.30
CA ASP A 220 -48.99 -13.61 5.34
C ASP A 220 -48.43 -15.04 5.14
N THR A 221 -48.46 -15.58 3.91
CA THR A 221 -48.10 -16.98 3.66
C THR A 221 -46.67 -17.23 3.20
N GLU A 222 -45.90 -16.21 2.74
CA GLU A 222 -44.55 -16.41 2.22
C GLU A 222 -43.46 -16.40 3.31
N ASP A 223 -43.58 -15.59 4.36
CA ASP A 223 -42.57 -15.57 5.45
C ASP A 223 -42.64 -16.82 6.36
N LEU A 224 -43.82 -17.42 6.52
CA LEU A 224 -43.98 -18.68 7.27
C LEU A 224 -43.38 -19.88 6.51
N ASN A 225 -43.35 -19.84 5.19
CA ASN A 225 -42.74 -20.90 4.38
C ASN A 225 -41.21 -20.89 4.45
N ASN A 226 -40.57 -19.72 4.63
CA ASN A 226 -39.11 -19.63 4.77
C ASN A 226 -38.61 -20.12 6.14
N GLU A 227 -39.32 -19.83 7.23
CA GLU A 227 -38.99 -20.41 8.54
C GLU A 227 -39.24 -21.92 8.59
N ASN A 228 -40.32 -22.38 8.00
CA ASN A 228 -40.64 -23.82 7.94
C ASN A 228 -39.67 -24.57 7.02
N SER A 229 -39.25 -24.01 5.90
CA SER A 229 -38.23 -24.62 5.02
C SER A 229 -36.87 -24.76 5.71
N ASN A 230 -36.46 -23.77 6.51
CA ASN A 230 -35.22 -23.84 7.30
C ASN A 230 -35.31 -24.83 8.47
N LYS A 231 -36.47 -24.92 9.16
CA LYS A 231 -36.71 -25.91 10.21
C LYS A 231 -36.79 -27.33 9.62
N GLN A 232 -37.41 -27.49 8.46
CA GLN A 232 -37.50 -28.77 7.76
C GLN A 232 -36.14 -29.22 7.24
N ARG A 233 -35.34 -28.32 6.64
CA ARG A 233 -33.95 -28.57 6.25
C ARG A 233 -33.05 -28.93 7.45
N TYR A 234 -33.21 -28.24 8.59
CA TYR A 234 -32.46 -28.58 9.80
C TYR A 234 -32.83 -29.97 10.32
N ASN A 235 -34.11 -30.34 10.35
CA ASN A 235 -34.56 -31.67 10.79
C ASN A 235 -34.16 -32.75 9.81
N ASP A 236 -34.28 -32.56 8.50
CA ASP A 236 -33.87 -33.49 7.46
C ASP A 236 -32.36 -33.79 7.47
N ILE A 237 -31.55 -32.82 7.92
CA ILE A 237 -30.10 -32.99 8.06
C ILE A 237 -29.75 -33.61 9.41
N LYS A 238 -30.58 -33.44 10.45
CA LYS A 238 -30.30 -33.92 11.81
C LYS A 238 -30.08 -35.42 11.91
N ASP A 239 -30.71 -36.17 11.05
CA ASP A 239 -30.68 -37.63 11.04
C ASP A 239 -29.66 -38.25 10.07
N LYS A 240 -28.89 -37.39 9.34
CA LYS A 240 -27.83 -37.84 8.43
C LYS A 240 -26.48 -37.88 9.14
N GLU A 241 -25.74 -38.99 8.93
CA GLU A 241 -24.36 -39.09 9.39
C GLU A 241 -23.44 -38.05 8.76
N LEU A 242 -22.33 -37.76 9.45
CA LEU A 242 -21.29 -36.84 8.98
C LEU A 242 -20.74 -37.31 7.64
N VAL A 243 -20.95 -36.53 6.58
CA VAL A 243 -20.36 -36.81 5.26
C VAL A 243 -18.95 -36.26 5.23
N VAL A 244 -17.97 -37.13 5.13
CA VAL A 244 -16.56 -36.80 4.92
C VAL A 244 -16.26 -36.97 3.44
N ASP A 245 -16.04 -35.84 2.73
CA ASP A 245 -15.70 -35.85 1.31
C ASP A 245 -14.17 -35.71 1.20
N ILE A 246 -13.52 -36.86 1.02
CA ILE A 246 -12.11 -36.95 0.66
C ILE A 246 -12.10 -37.20 -0.84
N ARG A 247 -11.86 -36.12 -1.64
CA ARG A 247 -11.75 -36.27 -3.08
C ARG A 247 -10.39 -36.90 -3.39
N GLU A 248 -10.41 -38.18 -3.76
CA GLU A 248 -9.33 -38.84 -4.47
C GLU A 248 -9.41 -38.34 -5.93
N PHE A 249 -8.37 -37.75 -6.45
CA PHE A 249 -8.30 -37.34 -7.84
C PHE A 249 -8.08 -38.60 -8.69
N PRO A 250 -8.75 -38.72 -9.86
CA PRO A 250 -8.55 -39.86 -10.75
C PRO A 250 -7.11 -39.85 -11.29
N GLU A 251 -6.53 -41.06 -11.37
CA GLU A 251 -5.30 -41.32 -12.10
C GLU A 251 -5.56 -41.09 -13.60
N GLU A 252 -4.61 -40.42 -14.26
CA GLU A 252 -4.70 -40.08 -15.69
C GLU A 252 -4.63 -41.35 -16.55
N GLU A 253 -5.69 -41.62 -17.30
CA GLU A 253 -5.61 -42.44 -18.53
C GLU A 253 -5.33 -41.52 -19.73
N ASN A 254 -4.22 -41.77 -20.41
CA ASN A 254 -3.86 -41.16 -21.66
C ASN A 254 -4.83 -41.54 -22.78
N THR A 255 -5.45 -40.55 -23.43
CA THR A 255 -5.97 -40.73 -24.78
C THR A 255 -5.80 -39.47 -25.60
N ASP A 256 -4.94 -39.58 -26.62
CA ASP A 256 -4.84 -38.64 -27.74
C ASP A 256 -6.06 -38.78 -28.65
N GLU A 257 -6.73 -37.66 -28.97
CA GLU A 257 -7.49 -37.55 -30.23
C GLU A 257 -7.65 -36.09 -30.69
N ILE A 258 -7.25 -35.90 -31.95
CA ILE A 258 -7.25 -34.66 -32.72
C ILE A 258 -8.58 -34.56 -33.48
N VAL A 259 -9.28 -33.42 -33.39
CA VAL A 259 -10.36 -33.11 -34.36
C VAL A 259 -10.28 -31.67 -34.86
N ALA A 260 -10.15 -31.56 -36.18
CA ALA A 260 -10.17 -30.34 -36.96
C ALA A 260 -11.58 -29.89 -37.36
N SER A 261 -11.84 -28.60 -37.45
CA SER A 261 -13.04 -28.08 -38.11
C SER A 261 -12.81 -26.80 -38.91
N ARG A 262 -13.55 -26.68 -40.01
CA ARG A 262 -13.42 -25.88 -41.22
C ARG A 262 -14.07 -24.48 -41.16
N PRO A 263 -13.81 -23.60 -42.17
CA PRO A 263 -14.02 -22.16 -42.15
C PRO A 263 -15.32 -21.65 -42.80
N THR A 264 -15.73 -20.43 -42.50
CA THR A 264 -16.85 -19.74 -43.18
C THR A 264 -16.45 -18.33 -43.67
N LYS A 265 -17.10 -17.93 -44.77
CA LYS A 265 -16.80 -16.98 -45.84
C LYS A 265 -16.89 -15.48 -45.50
N ARG A 266 -16.10 -14.71 -46.25
CA ARG A 266 -15.93 -13.25 -46.43
C ARG A 266 -17.18 -12.45 -46.86
N ARG A 267 -17.16 -11.16 -46.51
CA ARG A 267 -17.75 -10.06 -47.30
C ARG A 267 -16.81 -8.86 -47.37
N ILE A 268 -16.67 -8.30 -48.59
CA ILE A 268 -15.77 -7.22 -49.03
C ILE A 268 -16.52 -5.88 -48.87
N ILE A 269 -15.84 -4.81 -48.49
CA ILE A 269 -16.29 -3.40 -48.65
C ILE A 269 -15.05 -2.53 -49.00
N GLU A 270 -15.29 -1.58 -49.93
CA GLU A 270 -14.43 -0.80 -50.80
C GLU A 270 -13.59 0.30 -50.14
N GLU A 271 -12.52 0.70 -50.84
CA GLU A 271 -11.50 1.70 -50.54
C GLU A 271 -12.00 3.15 -50.56
N VAL A 272 -11.36 3.99 -49.73
CA VAL A 272 -11.33 5.45 -49.87
C VAL A 272 -9.90 5.92 -49.69
N LYS A 273 -9.45 6.74 -50.67
CA LYS A 273 -8.06 7.25 -50.87
C LYS A 273 -7.65 8.28 -49.82
N GLU A 274 -6.35 8.24 -49.50
CA GLU A 274 -5.65 9.12 -48.55
C GLU A 274 -4.82 10.20 -49.23
N GLU A 275 -4.61 11.35 -48.56
CA GLU A 275 -3.58 12.34 -48.82
C GLU A 275 -2.42 12.19 -47.81
N PRO A 276 -1.18 12.56 -48.13
CA PRO A 276 0.00 12.13 -47.38
C PRO A 276 0.35 13.07 -46.22
N THR A 277 0.62 12.51 -45.06
CA THR A 277 1.21 13.19 -43.91
C THR A 277 2.58 12.57 -43.58
N GLN A 278 3.50 13.43 -43.14
CA GLN A 278 4.93 13.25 -42.93
C GLN A 278 5.31 12.00 -42.13
N GLU A 279 6.31 11.31 -42.64
CA GLU A 279 7.00 10.18 -42.03
C GLU A 279 7.74 10.62 -40.76
N ILE A 280 7.45 9.92 -39.67
CA ILE A 280 8.28 9.92 -38.48
C ILE A 280 9.08 8.62 -38.51
N ASP A 281 10.39 8.74 -38.49
CA ASP A 281 11.36 7.65 -38.56
C ASP A 281 10.97 6.45 -37.69
N ARG A 282 10.65 5.33 -38.32
CA ARG A 282 10.57 4.02 -37.69
C ARG A 282 11.98 3.52 -37.46
N ILE A 283 12.35 3.31 -36.22
CA ILE A 283 13.56 2.59 -35.87
C ILE A 283 13.33 1.13 -36.26
N GLU A 284 14.10 0.65 -37.25
CA GLU A 284 14.13 -0.75 -37.64
C GLU A 284 14.73 -1.59 -36.51
N VAL A 285 13.87 -2.26 -35.74
CA VAL A 285 14.31 -3.35 -34.85
C VAL A 285 14.62 -4.54 -35.72
N ASN A 286 15.87 -5.03 -35.71
CA ASN A 286 16.28 -6.25 -36.38
C ASN A 286 15.36 -7.40 -35.93
N GLU A 287 14.58 -7.93 -36.87
CA GLU A 287 13.60 -8.99 -36.60
C GLU A 287 14.28 -10.35 -36.69
N GLU A 288 14.64 -10.93 -35.53
CA GLU A 288 14.74 -12.39 -35.47
C GLU A 288 13.30 -12.92 -35.41
N SER A 289 12.93 -13.71 -36.43
CA SER A 289 11.65 -14.39 -36.45
C SER A 289 11.69 -15.51 -35.41
N TYR A 290 10.77 -15.48 -34.44
CA TYR A 290 10.63 -16.54 -33.42
C TYR A 290 9.90 -17.78 -33.97
N ASP A 291 9.92 -18.03 -35.29
CA ASP A 291 9.24 -19.17 -35.90
C ASP A 291 9.76 -20.51 -35.38
N ASN A 292 11.05 -20.61 -35.12
CA ASN A 292 11.72 -21.79 -34.59
C ASN A 292 11.72 -21.87 -33.05
N TYR A 293 11.13 -20.88 -32.34
CA TYR A 293 11.09 -20.87 -30.89
C TYR A 293 10.16 -21.96 -30.36
N VAL A 294 10.69 -22.83 -29.51
CA VAL A 294 9.96 -23.92 -28.84
C VAL A 294 9.60 -23.53 -27.44
N LEU A 295 8.34 -23.71 -27.04
CA LEU A 295 7.93 -23.46 -25.66
C LEU A 295 8.63 -24.41 -24.68
N PRO A 296 9.03 -23.93 -23.48
CA PRO A 296 9.63 -24.79 -22.47
C PRO A 296 8.73 -25.97 -22.14
N PRO A 297 9.25 -27.22 -22.19
CA PRO A 297 8.41 -28.39 -21.91
C PRO A 297 8.08 -28.47 -20.40
N ILE A 298 6.88 -28.89 -20.08
CA ILE A 298 6.40 -29.04 -18.71
C ILE A 298 7.21 -30.06 -17.89
N THR A 299 7.99 -30.92 -18.56
CA THR A 299 8.91 -31.87 -17.94
C THR A 299 10.06 -31.20 -17.16
N LEU A 300 10.32 -29.92 -17.39
CA LEU A 300 11.27 -29.14 -16.59
C LEU A 300 10.79 -28.93 -15.13
N LEU A 301 9.47 -29.03 -14.92
CA LEU A 301 8.87 -28.89 -13.60
C LEU A 301 8.84 -30.24 -12.88
N ASN A 302 9.04 -30.18 -11.57
CA ASN A 302 9.07 -31.32 -10.67
C ASN A 302 7.70 -32.02 -10.58
N ASN A 303 7.71 -33.35 -10.52
CA ASN A 303 6.48 -34.12 -10.35
C ASN A 303 5.88 -33.91 -8.94
N PRO A 304 4.56 -34.06 -8.80
CA PRO A 304 3.90 -34.01 -7.50
C PRO A 304 4.51 -35.02 -6.52
N THR A 305 4.74 -34.58 -5.30
CA THR A 305 5.17 -35.49 -4.22
C THR A 305 4.01 -36.36 -3.78
N LYS A 306 4.32 -37.59 -3.28
CA LYS A 306 3.30 -38.51 -2.77
C LYS A 306 2.45 -37.80 -1.71
N LYS A 307 1.13 -37.89 -1.86
CA LYS A 307 0.16 -37.26 -0.95
C LYS A 307 0.24 -37.90 0.43
N GLN A 308 0.49 -37.08 1.44
CA GLN A 308 0.24 -37.46 2.84
C GLN A 308 -1.15 -36.95 3.20
N THR A 309 -2.14 -37.84 3.18
CA THR A 309 -3.53 -37.48 3.45
C THR A 309 -3.83 -37.45 4.94
N VAL A 310 -4.61 -36.43 5.35
CA VAL A 310 -5.23 -36.40 6.69
C VAL A 310 -6.10 -37.63 6.88
N THR A 311 -5.92 -38.33 7.99
CA THR A 311 -6.68 -39.57 8.22
C THR A 311 -8.16 -39.29 8.53
N LYS A 312 -9.05 -40.23 8.17
CA LYS A 312 -10.48 -40.13 8.54
C LYS A 312 -10.66 -40.01 10.06
N GLY A 313 -9.78 -40.67 10.84
CA GLY A 313 -9.77 -40.60 12.30
C GLY A 313 -9.59 -39.18 12.84
N ASP A 314 -8.58 -38.45 12.32
CA ASP A 314 -8.28 -37.08 12.73
C ASP A 314 -9.46 -36.15 12.43
N ILE A 315 -10.15 -36.34 11.29
CA ILE A 315 -11.30 -35.52 10.90
C ILE A 315 -12.47 -35.74 11.88
N VAL A 316 -12.76 -37.02 12.22
CA VAL A 316 -13.82 -37.36 13.17
C VAL A 316 -13.50 -36.82 14.56
N GLU A 317 -12.26 -36.92 15.01
CA GLU A 317 -11.83 -36.42 16.30
C GLU A 317 -11.99 -34.86 16.36
N LYS A 318 -11.45 -34.13 15.39
CA LYS A 318 -11.61 -32.67 15.28
C LYS A 318 -13.07 -32.26 15.22
N SER A 319 -13.91 -33.02 14.52
CA SER A 319 -15.36 -32.81 14.43
C SER A 319 -16.05 -32.92 15.81
N LYS A 320 -15.68 -33.93 16.61
CA LYS A 320 -16.20 -34.11 17.98
C LYS A 320 -15.77 -32.98 18.91
N ILE A 321 -14.49 -32.57 18.85
CA ILE A 321 -13.98 -31.45 19.64
C ILE A 321 -14.70 -30.17 19.27
N LEU A 322 -14.88 -29.92 17.97
CA LEU A 322 -15.60 -28.72 17.47
C LEU A 322 -17.06 -28.69 17.96
N GLN A 323 -17.77 -29.82 17.85
CA GLN A 323 -19.16 -29.97 18.32
C GLN A 323 -19.26 -29.74 19.83
N SER A 324 -18.36 -30.34 20.63
CA SER A 324 -18.35 -30.17 22.10
C SER A 324 -18.02 -28.70 22.48
N THR A 325 -17.12 -28.07 21.74
CA THR A 325 -16.79 -26.66 21.97
C THR A 325 -18.01 -25.76 21.80
N PHE A 326 -18.76 -25.90 20.71
CA PHE A 326 -20.00 -25.13 20.52
C PHE A 326 -21.04 -25.39 21.60
N ASN A 327 -21.23 -26.65 21.96
CA ASN A 327 -22.18 -27.03 23.00
C ASN A 327 -21.82 -26.39 24.36
N ASN A 328 -20.52 -26.37 24.73
CA ASN A 328 -20.03 -25.75 25.96
C ASN A 328 -20.31 -24.23 26.03
N PHE A 329 -20.32 -23.58 24.86
CA PHE A 329 -20.69 -22.14 24.75
C PHE A 329 -22.20 -21.91 24.52
N GLY A 330 -23.03 -22.96 24.64
CA GLY A 330 -24.49 -22.87 24.48
C GLY A 330 -24.91 -22.52 23.05
N ILE A 331 -24.16 -22.98 22.07
CA ILE A 331 -24.47 -22.81 20.64
C ILE A 331 -24.70 -24.20 20.03
N GLU A 332 -25.91 -24.46 19.64
CA GLU A 332 -26.21 -25.68 18.90
C GLU A 332 -25.90 -25.52 17.42
N VAL A 333 -25.00 -26.35 16.89
CA VAL A 333 -24.65 -26.42 15.46
C VAL A 333 -24.65 -27.85 15.01
N LYS A 334 -24.92 -28.04 13.71
CA LYS A 334 -24.74 -29.35 13.08
C LYS A 334 -23.58 -29.29 12.09
N ILE A 335 -22.61 -30.18 12.21
CA ILE A 335 -21.54 -30.32 11.22
C ILE A 335 -22.12 -31.17 10.07
N VAL A 336 -22.20 -30.54 8.89
CA VAL A 336 -22.84 -31.16 7.69
C VAL A 336 -21.81 -31.87 6.86
N LYS A 337 -20.62 -31.28 6.68
CA LYS A 337 -19.59 -31.79 5.78
C LYS A 337 -18.21 -31.30 6.24
N ALA A 338 -17.20 -32.14 6.04
CA ALA A 338 -15.79 -31.75 6.13
C ALA A 338 -15.15 -31.86 4.74
N ILE A 339 -14.48 -30.80 4.29
CA ILE A 339 -13.73 -30.78 3.04
C ILE A 339 -12.25 -30.69 3.39
N VAL A 340 -11.48 -31.66 2.94
CA VAL A 340 -10.04 -31.70 3.17
C VAL A 340 -9.33 -31.08 1.99
N GLY A 341 -8.63 -29.98 2.25
CA GLY A 341 -7.78 -29.30 1.28
C GLY A 341 -6.30 -29.54 1.54
N PRO A 342 -5.40 -28.92 0.75
CA PRO A 342 -3.97 -29.16 0.86
C PRO A 342 -3.36 -28.71 2.20
N SER A 343 -3.80 -27.59 2.76
CA SER A 343 -3.25 -27.00 3.99
C SER A 343 -4.24 -26.90 5.13
N ILE A 344 -5.55 -26.94 4.82
CA ILE A 344 -6.62 -26.82 5.81
C ILE A 344 -7.74 -27.81 5.56
N THR A 345 -8.49 -28.12 6.63
CA THR A 345 -9.79 -28.81 6.54
C THR A 345 -10.90 -27.81 6.87
N GLN A 346 -11.86 -27.63 5.97
CA GLN A 346 -13.03 -26.79 6.16
C GLN A 346 -14.21 -27.63 6.67
N PHE A 347 -14.65 -27.38 7.91
CA PHE A 347 -15.87 -27.93 8.47
C PHE A 347 -17.05 -27.00 8.15
N GLN A 348 -18.01 -27.51 7.40
CA GLN A 348 -19.23 -26.78 7.06
C GLN A 348 -20.30 -27.06 8.11
N ILE A 349 -20.70 -26.02 8.85
CA ILE A 349 -21.67 -26.14 9.93
C ILE A 349 -22.98 -25.41 9.60
N LEU A 350 -24.10 -25.98 10.06
CA LEU A 350 -25.41 -25.38 10.04
C LEU A 350 -25.79 -24.98 11.45
N PRO A 351 -25.88 -23.68 11.78
CA PRO A 351 -26.38 -23.24 13.09
C PRO A 351 -27.90 -23.41 13.20
N THR A 352 -28.39 -23.61 14.42
CA THR A 352 -29.83 -23.59 14.71
C THR A 352 -30.44 -22.23 14.36
N PRO A 353 -31.69 -22.20 13.87
CA PRO A 353 -32.40 -20.97 13.59
C PRO A 353 -32.44 -20.02 14.81
N GLY A 354 -32.18 -18.74 14.58
CA GLY A 354 -32.08 -17.73 15.66
C GLY A 354 -30.66 -17.55 16.25
N THR A 355 -29.68 -18.39 15.87
CA THR A 355 -28.29 -18.20 16.29
C THR A 355 -27.65 -17.05 15.51
N LYS A 356 -27.18 -16.03 16.22
CA LYS A 356 -26.47 -14.90 15.59
C LYS A 356 -25.10 -15.34 15.09
N VAL A 357 -24.81 -15.11 13.82
CA VAL A 357 -23.52 -15.43 13.16
C VAL A 357 -22.33 -14.84 13.93
N SER A 358 -22.47 -13.62 14.48
CA SER A 358 -21.42 -12.98 15.26
C SER A 358 -21.02 -13.77 16.51
N LYS A 359 -21.94 -14.52 17.14
CA LYS A 359 -21.59 -15.39 18.28
C LYS A 359 -20.60 -16.49 17.87
N ILE A 360 -20.81 -17.07 16.68
CA ILE A 360 -19.93 -18.13 16.13
C ILE A 360 -18.56 -17.53 15.74
N VAL A 361 -18.55 -16.40 15.04
CA VAL A 361 -17.31 -15.75 14.60
C VAL A 361 -16.42 -15.35 15.77
N ASN A 362 -17.02 -14.88 16.87
CA ASN A 362 -16.27 -14.45 18.06
C ASN A 362 -15.61 -15.63 18.82
N LEU A 363 -16.01 -16.88 18.56
CA LEU A 363 -15.41 -18.06 19.19
C LEU A 363 -14.17 -18.59 18.45
N SER A 364 -13.65 -17.90 17.46
CA SER A 364 -12.48 -18.38 16.68
C SER A 364 -11.29 -18.74 17.56
N ASN A 365 -10.97 -17.91 18.56
CA ASN A 365 -9.87 -18.13 19.50
C ASN A 365 -10.13 -19.31 20.45
N ASP A 366 -11.36 -19.43 20.94
CA ASP A 366 -11.76 -20.54 21.82
C ASP A 366 -11.74 -21.89 21.08
N ILE A 367 -12.16 -21.88 19.82
CA ILE A 367 -12.08 -23.06 18.94
C ILE A 367 -10.61 -23.42 18.66
N ALA A 368 -9.76 -22.41 18.35
CA ALA A 368 -8.34 -22.64 18.13
C ALA A 368 -7.66 -23.24 19.37
N LEU A 369 -7.98 -22.72 20.56
CA LEU A 369 -7.47 -23.25 21.83
C LEU A 369 -7.87 -24.72 22.08
N ASN A 370 -9.16 -25.04 21.91
CA ASN A 370 -9.65 -26.40 22.14
C ASN A 370 -9.12 -27.43 21.13
N LEU A 371 -8.84 -27.01 19.90
CA LEU A 371 -8.27 -27.84 18.85
C LEU A 371 -6.74 -27.86 18.84
N ALA A 372 -6.08 -27.13 19.78
CA ALA A 372 -4.64 -26.88 19.78
C ALA A 372 -4.11 -26.42 18.41
N ALA A 373 -4.93 -25.67 17.67
CA ALA A 373 -4.61 -25.12 16.36
C ALA A 373 -3.95 -23.75 16.50
N LYS A 374 -3.01 -23.44 15.59
CA LYS A 374 -2.33 -22.14 15.58
C LYS A 374 -3.32 -20.98 15.39
N ASP A 375 -4.21 -21.12 14.41
CA ASP A 375 -5.25 -20.17 14.06
C ASP A 375 -6.45 -20.91 13.45
N VAL A 376 -7.65 -20.37 13.62
CA VAL A 376 -8.89 -20.86 13.00
C VAL A 376 -9.58 -19.70 12.32
N ARG A 377 -9.83 -19.85 11.01
CA ARG A 377 -10.59 -18.85 10.25
C ARG A 377 -12.04 -19.30 10.12
N ILE A 378 -12.95 -18.37 10.34
CA ILE A 378 -14.39 -18.61 10.19
C ILE A 378 -14.93 -17.80 9.00
N GLU A 379 -15.42 -18.50 7.98
CA GLU A 379 -16.06 -17.94 6.81
C GLU A 379 -17.59 -18.00 7.00
N ALA A 380 -18.20 -16.83 7.19
CA ALA A 380 -19.62 -16.77 7.53
C ALA A 380 -20.35 -15.66 6.74
N PRO A 381 -21.27 -16.03 5.84
CA PRO A 381 -21.55 -17.37 5.31
C PRO A 381 -20.57 -17.78 4.20
N ILE A 382 -20.49 -19.08 3.91
CA ILE A 382 -19.80 -19.60 2.72
C ILE A 382 -20.51 -19.04 1.48
N PRO A 383 -19.78 -18.54 0.45
CA PRO A 383 -20.39 -18.04 -0.78
C PRO A 383 -21.34 -19.05 -1.42
N GLY A 384 -22.56 -18.62 -1.72
CA GLY A 384 -23.59 -19.45 -2.36
C GLY A 384 -24.20 -20.55 -1.46
N LYS A 385 -23.88 -20.59 -0.16
CA LYS A 385 -24.42 -21.60 0.79
C LYS A 385 -24.93 -20.97 2.08
N SER A 386 -26.03 -21.48 2.63
CA SER A 386 -26.53 -21.12 3.97
C SER A 386 -25.78 -21.86 5.09
N LEU A 387 -24.46 -21.96 4.98
CA LEU A 387 -23.57 -22.67 5.89
C LEU A 387 -22.43 -21.76 6.32
N ILE A 388 -21.83 -22.06 7.46
CA ILE A 388 -20.63 -21.41 7.96
C ILE A 388 -19.46 -22.38 7.81
N GLY A 389 -18.35 -21.92 7.25
CA GLY A 389 -17.11 -22.67 7.12
C GLY A 389 -16.17 -22.38 8.29
N ILE A 390 -15.69 -23.43 8.94
CA ILE A 390 -14.64 -23.33 9.95
C ILE A 390 -13.41 -24.01 9.39
N GLU A 391 -12.38 -23.21 9.12
CA GLU A 391 -11.14 -23.63 8.49
C GLU A 391 -10.09 -23.91 9.56
N ILE A 392 -9.68 -25.17 9.66
CA ILE A 392 -8.75 -25.67 10.66
C ILE A 392 -7.48 -26.15 9.95
N PRO A 393 -6.28 -25.77 10.39
CA PRO A 393 -5.04 -26.25 9.82
C PRO A 393 -4.93 -27.78 9.86
N ASN A 394 -4.41 -28.34 8.77
CA ASN A 394 -4.08 -29.77 8.74
C ASN A 394 -2.85 -30.04 9.60
N THR A 395 -2.77 -31.24 10.17
CA THR A 395 -1.58 -31.70 10.88
C THR A 395 -0.40 -31.90 9.94
N VAL A 396 -0.68 -32.26 8.69
CA VAL A 396 0.29 -32.44 7.62
C VAL A 396 -0.17 -31.57 6.45
N ASN A 397 0.68 -30.66 6.00
CA ASN A 397 0.40 -29.82 4.84
C ASN A 397 0.89 -30.53 3.56
N GLU A 398 0.03 -30.59 2.55
CA GLU A 398 0.38 -31.07 1.23
C GLU A 398 1.07 -29.94 0.44
N LEU A 399 2.19 -30.25 -0.22
CA LEU A 399 2.87 -29.33 -1.11
C LEU A 399 2.16 -29.34 -2.47
N VAL A 400 1.57 -28.21 -2.84
CA VAL A 400 0.95 -28.03 -4.15
C VAL A 400 2.04 -27.65 -5.14
N THR A 401 2.40 -28.54 -6.09
CA THR A 401 3.45 -28.24 -7.08
C THR A 401 2.90 -27.42 -8.25
N MET A 402 3.77 -26.61 -8.86
CA MET A 402 3.41 -25.83 -10.06
C MET A 402 2.91 -26.71 -11.19
N LYS A 403 3.58 -27.84 -11.45
CA LYS A 403 3.22 -28.80 -12.50
C LYS A 403 1.79 -29.32 -12.32
N GLU A 404 1.42 -29.71 -11.09
CA GLU A 404 0.11 -30.27 -10.77
C GLU A 404 -1.03 -29.26 -11.02
N VAL A 405 -0.77 -27.98 -10.80
CA VAL A 405 -1.75 -26.92 -11.08
C VAL A 405 -1.79 -26.63 -12.57
N PHE A 406 -0.63 -26.44 -13.19
CA PHE A 406 -0.52 -25.99 -14.59
C PHE A 406 -1.12 -26.96 -15.62
N VAL A 407 -0.97 -28.27 -15.41
CA VAL A 407 -1.58 -29.30 -16.30
C VAL A 407 -3.10 -29.17 -16.37
N ASN A 408 -3.75 -28.68 -15.33
CA ASN A 408 -5.19 -28.50 -15.26
C ASN A 408 -5.69 -27.19 -15.92
N ASP A 409 -4.80 -26.39 -16.53
CA ASP A 409 -5.22 -25.18 -17.24
C ASP A 409 -5.86 -25.52 -18.58
N LYS A 410 -7.17 -25.30 -18.65
CA LYS A 410 -7.99 -25.49 -19.87
C LYS A 410 -8.14 -24.19 -20.67
N ASP A 411 -7.60 -23.06 -20.17
CA ASP A 411 -7.72 -21.76 -20.83
C ASP A 411 -6.50 -21.51 -21.75
N ASN A 412 -6.76 -21.39 -23.06
CA ASN A 412 -5.76 -21.11 -24.07
C ASN A 412 -5.33 -19.64 -24.10
N SER A 413 -5.79 -18.80 -23.15
CA SER A 413 -5.37 -17.41 -23.10
C SER A 413 -3.88 -17.28 -22.79
N PRO A 414 -3.14 -16.43 -23.54
CA PRO A 414 -1.71 -16.21 -23.29
C PRO A 414 -1.43 -15.66 -21.88
N LEU A 415 -2.38 -14.99 -21.27
CA LEU A 415 -2.25 -14.37 -19.96
C LEU A 415 -3.05 -15.08 -18.87
N SER A 416 -3.42 -16.37 -19.05
CA SER A 416 -3.89 -17.25 -17.99
C SER A 416 -2.69 -17.77 -17.19
N VAL A 417 -2.67 -17.52 -15.88
CA VAL A 417 -1.58 -17.89 -14.98
C VAL A 417 -2.07 -18.72 -13.82
N ALA A 418 -1.27 -19.71 -13.40
CA ALA A 418 -1.57 -20.57 -12.27
C ALA A 418 -1.41 -19.81 -10.94
N LEU A 419 -2.34 -20.00 -10.01
CA LEU A 419 -2.26 -19.48 -8.64
C LEU A 419 -1.99 -20.59 -7.62
N GLY A 420 -2.66 -21.73 -7.72
CA GLY A 420 -2.58 -22.80 -6.74
C GLY A 420 -3.85 -23.65 -6.69
N LYS A 421 -4.21 -24.17 -5.51
CA LYS A 421 -5.44 -24.91 -5.26
C LYS A 421 -6.30 -24.23 -4.20
N ASP A 422 -7.62 -24.26 -4.40
CA ASP A 422 -8.58 -23.77 -3.42
C ASP A 422 -8.72 -24.73 -2.22
N VAL A 423 -9.62 -24.40 -1.28
CA VAL A 423 -9.93 -25.21 -0.11
C VAL A 423 -10.48 -26.60 -0.48
N SER A 424 -11.08 -26.76 -1.67
CA SER A 424 -11.60 -28.02 -2.16
C SER A 424 -10.56 -28.86 -2.91
N GLY A 425 -9.35 -28.31 -3.13
CA GLY A 425 -8.28 -28.93 -3.89
C GLY A 425 -8.39 -28.74 -5.40
N GLU A 426 -9.31 -27.89 -5.87
CA GLU A 426 -9.44 -27.55 -7.29
C GLU A 426 -8.36 -26.55 -7.71
N ALA A 427 -7.79 -26.74 -8.92
CA ALA A 427 -6.78 -25.86 -9.46
C ALA A 427 -7.37 -24.47 -9.78
N MET A 428 -6.69 -23.42 -9.33
CA MET A 428 -7.11 -22.03 -9.46
C MET A 428 -6.17 -21.25 -10.38
N PHE A 429 -6.77 -20.52 -11.30
CA PHE A 429 -6.08 -19.66 -12.26
C PHE A 429 -6.64 -18.25 -12.20
N THR A 430 -5.85 -17.29 -12.68
CA THR A 430 -6.34 -15.95 -12.96
C THR A 430 -5.95 -15.51 -14.35
N ARG A 431 -6.80 -14.70 -14.97
CA ARG A 431 -6.55 -14.09 -16.29
C ARG A 431 -6.13 -12.64 -16.12
N ILE A 432 -4.86 -12.37 -16.40
CA ILE A 432 -4.29 -11.01 -16.28
C ILE A 432 -4.96 -10.04 -17.26
N ASP A 433 -5.39 -10.48 -18.44
CA ASP A 433 -6.12 -9.66 -19.40
C ASP A 433 -7.54 -9.28 -18.95
N LYS A 434 -8.19 -10.13 -18.15
CA LYS A 434 -9.50 -9.82 -17.54
C LYS A 434 -9.38 -9.05 -16.24
N THR A 435 -8.38 -9.37 -15.43
CA THR A 435 -8.01 -8.67 -14.20
C THR A 435 -6.72 -7.89 -14.44
N PRO A 436 -6.78 -6.74 -15.13
CA PRO A 436 -5.63 -6.17 -15.87
C PRO A 436 -4.43 -5.82 -15.00
N HIS A 437 -4.64 -5.63 -13.72
CA HIS A 437 -3.60 -5.29 -12.77
C HIS A 437 -3.82 -6.06 -11.49
N LEU A 438 -2.73 -6.60 -10.93
CA LEU A 438 -2.74 -7.45 -9.75
C LEU A 438 -1.80 -6.89 -8.68
N LEU A 439 -2.32 -6.68 -7.49
CA LEU A 439 -1.53 -6.33 -6.31
C LEU A 439 -1.27 -7.57 -5.48
N ILE A 440 -0.01 -7.84 -5.14
CA ILE A 440 0.42 -8.98 -4.34
C ILE A 440 1.15 -8.45 -3.10
N ALA A 441 0.63 -8.74 -1.89
CA ALA A 441 1.29 -8.25 -0.68
C ALA A 441 1.31 -9.30 0.43
N GLY A 442 2.34 -9.23 1.30
CA GLY A 442 2.49 -10.12 2.44
C GLY A 442 3.84 -9.99 3.12
N SER A 443 3.97 -10.56 4.31
CA SER A 443 5.23 -10.54 5.06
C SER A 443 6.33 -11.36 4.40
N THR A 444 7.59 -11.09 4.73
CA THR A 444 8.74 -11.86 4.26
C THR A 444 8.58 -13.35 4.62
N GLY A 445 8.85 -14.24 3.67
CA GLY A 445 8.71 -15.69 3.84
C GLY A 445 7.26 -16.21 3.81
N SER A 446 6.27 -15.38 3.48
CA SER A 446 4.86 -15.79 3.37
C SER A 446 4.53 -16.56 2.08
N GLY A 447 5.37 -16.45 1.03
CA GLY A 447 5.19 -17.09 -0.27
C GLY A 447 5.02 -16.11 -1.45
N LYS A 448 5.17 -14.78 -1.22
CA LYS A 448 5.02 -13.75 -2.23
C LYS A 448 5.90 -13.97 -3.46
N SER A 449 7.21 -14.13 -3.27
CA SER A 449 8.18 -14.30 -4.36
C SER A 449 7.93 -15.58 -5.15
N VAL A 450 7.59 -16.68 -4.47
CA VAL A 450 7.21 -17.94 -5.14
C VAL A 450 5.98 -17.73 -6.03
N CYS A 451 4.98 -17.00 -5.57
CA CYS A 451 3.79 -16.68 -6.39
C CYS A 451 4.14 -15.82 -7.62
N VAL A 452 5.01 -14.81 -7.46
CA VAL A 452 5.48 -13.99 -8.59
C VAL A 452 6.22 -14.87 -9.60
N ASN A 453 7.12 -15.74 -9.14
CA ASN A 453 7.85 -16.69 -10.00
C ASN A 453 6.89 -17.68 -10.68
N THR A 454 5.86 -18.17 -9.98
CA THR A 454 4.81 -19.02 -10.56
C THR A 454 4.07 -18.32 -11.71
N ILE A 455 3.76 -17.03 -11.55
CA ILE A 455 3.10 -16.23 -12.58
C ILE A 455 4.02 -16.03 -13.79
N ILE A 456 5.28 -15.64 -13.56
CA ILE A 456 6.26 -15.46 -14.63
C ILE A 456 6.48 -16.77 -15.41
N THR A 457 6.71 -17.86 -14.68
CA THR A 457 6.89 -19.19 -15.28
C THR A 457 5.64 -19.64 -16.07
N SER A 458 4.43 -19.35 -15.59
CA SER A 458 3.19 -19.61 -16.35
C SER A 458 3.18 -18.88 -17.68
N ILE A 459 3.66 -17.62 -17.72
CA ILE A 459 3.75 -16.82 -18.95
C ILE A 459 4.80 -17.43 -19.90
N LEU A 460 5.99 -17.77 -19.39
CA LEU A 460 7.07 -18.34 -20.20
C LEU A 460 6.74 -19.71 -20.80
N LEU A 461 6.00 -20.55 -20.07
CA LEU A 461 5.58 -21.88 -20.53
C LEU A 461 4.51 -21.83 -21.64
N LYS A 462 3.79 -20.71 -21.78
CA LYS A 462 2.65 -20.58 -22.70
C LYS A 462 2.94 -19.70 -23.92
N ASN A 463 3.91 -18.81 -23.82
CA ASN A 463 4.05 -17.75 -24.82
C ASN A 463 5.44 -17.67 -25.42
N LYS A 464 5.47 -17.36 -26.71
CA LYS A 464 6.66 -16.94 -27.41
C LYS A 464 6.95 -15.45 -27.12
N PRO A 465 8.22 -15.00 -27.31
CA PRO A 465 8.60 -13.60 -27.05
C PRO A 465 7.92 -12.54 -27.94
N ASP A 466 7.37 -12.93 -29.10
CA ASP A 466 6.58 -12.08 -29.99
C ASP A 466 5.13 -11.86 -29.50
N LYS A 467 4.61 -12.73 -28.66
CA LYS A 467 3.24 -12.64 -28.14
C LYS A 467 3.14 -11.92 -26.80
N VAL A 468 4.14 -12.12 -25.92
CA VAL A 468 4.18 -11.50 -24.60
C VAL A 468 5.59 -10.98 -24.31
N LYS A 469 5.67 -9.71 -23.99
CA LYS A 469 6.90 -9.04 -23.54
C LYS A 469 6.79 -8.68 -22.05
N LEU A 470 7.94 -8.65 -21.38
CA LEU A 470 8.04 -8.42 -19.94
C LEU A 470 8.91 -7.17 -19.65
N ILE A 471 8.54 -6.43 -18.64
CA ILE A 471 9.36 -5.40 -18.00
C ILE A 471 9.43 -5.76 -16.54
N MET A 472 10.65 -5.92 -16.01
CA MET A 472 10.89 -6.35 -14.65
C MET A 472 11.63 -5.28 -13.86
N ILE A 473 11.13 -4.97 -12.66
CA ILE A 473 11.68 -3.96 -11.74
C ILE A 473 11.95 -4.63 -10.41
N ASP A 474 13.24 -4.75 -10.06
CA ASP A 474 13.73 -5.39 -8.83
C ASP A 474 14.76 -4.50 -8.13
N PRO A 475 14.32 -3.55 -7.29
CA PRO A 475 15.24 -2.64 -6.60
C PRO A 475 16.15 -3.33 -5.58
N LYS A 476 15.88 -4.58 -5.24
CA LYS A 476 16.70 -5.38 -4.28
C LYS A 476 17.72 -6.28 -4.94
N MET A 477 17.64 -6.50 -6.25
CA MET A 477 18.52 -7.41 -7.02
C MET A 477 18.51 -8.86 -6.48
N VAL A 478 17.37 -9.37 -6.06
CA VAL A 478 17.27 -10.69 -5.41
C VAL A 478 16.36 -11.64 -6.15
N GLU A 479 15.12 -11.23 -6.44
CA GLU A 479 14.06 -12.14 -6.85
C GLU A 479 13.91 -12.25 -8.37
N LEU A 480 14.12 -11.15 -9.12
CA LEU A 480 13.89 -11.10 -10.56
C LEU A 480 15.19 -11.10 -11.39
N SER A 481 16.35 -10.95 -10.77
CA SER A 481 17.64 -10.89 -11.47
C SER A 481 17.97 -12.17 -12.24
N ILE A 482 17.43 -13.32 -11.86
CA ILE A 482 17.58 -14.60 -12.54
C ILE A 482 17.05 -14.56 -13.99
N TYR A 483 15.99 -13.75 -14.22
CA TYR A 483 15.34 -13.61 -15.52
C TYR A 483 16.08 -12.66 -16.48
N ASP A 484 17.11 -11.95 -16.00
CA ASP A 484 17.84 -11.02 -16.89
C ASP A 484 18.43 -11.75 -18.10
N GLY A 485 18.26 -11.18 -19.29
CA GLY A 485 18.70 -11.79 -20.55
C GLY A 485 17.73 -12.75 -21.23
N ILE A 486 16.51 -12.98 -20.72
CA ILE A 486 15.50 -13.76 -21.48
C ILE A 486 14.94 -12.94 -22.64
N PRO A 487 14.63 -13.56 -23.82
CA PRO A 487 14.17 -12.86 -25.02
C PRO A 487 12.78 -12.19 -24.87
N HIS A 488 12.07 -12.47 -23.81
CA HIS A 488 10.80 -11.82 -23.47
C HIS A 488 10.98 -10.41 -22.87
N LEU A 489 12.17 -10.03 -22.41
CA LEU A 489 12.41 -8.73 -21.80
C LEU A 489 12.48 -7.61 -22.86
N LEU A 490 11.79 -6.48 -22.58
CA LEU A 490 11.89 -5.23 -23.35
C LEU A 490 13.10 -4.37 -22.94
N THR A 491 13.55 -4.52 -21.71
CA THR A 491 14.75 -3.88 -21.15
C THR A 491 15.39 -4.81 -20.15
N SER A 492 16.68 -4.63 -19.83
CA SER A 492 17.31 -5.36 -18.71
C SER A 492 16.50 -5.17 -17.42
N VAL A 493 16.63 -6.08 -16.47
CA VAL A 493 15.95 -5.95 -15.17
C VAL A 493 16.36 -4.64 -14.50
N VAL A 494 15.39 -3.78 -14.23
CA VAL A 494 15.61 -2.42 -13.69
C VAL A 494 15.81 -2.49 -12.19
N THR A 495 16.98 -2.10 -11.73
CA THR A 495 17.36 -2.21 -10.31
C THR A 495 17.42 -0.87 -9.59
N ASP A 496 17.57 0.23 -10.32
CA ASP A 496 17.60 1.58 -9.76
C ASP A 496 16.17 2.16 -9.67
N PRO A 497 15.72 2.63 -8.50
CA PRO A 497 14.39 3.21 -8.34
C PRO A 497 14.11 4.44 -9.19
N LEU A 498 15.11 5.28 -9.49
CA LEU A 498 14.95 6.45 -10.37
C LEU A 498 14.73 6.00 -11.82
N LYS A 499 15.54 5.03 -12.27
CA LYS A 499 15.37 4.42 -13.59
C LYS A 499 14.03 3.68 -13.73
N ALA A 500 13.54 3.09 -12.64
CA ALA A 500 12.21 2.46 -12.59
C ALA A 500 11.08 3.47 -12.85
N ALA A 501 11.16 4.67 -12.28
CA ALA A 501 10.19 5.73 -12.52
C ALA A 501 10.19 6.17 -14.00
N ASP A 502 11.38 6.29 -14.64
CA ASP A 502 11.53 6.59 -16.05
C ASP A 502 10.92 5.49 -16.94
N VAL A 503 11.21 4.21 -16.65
CA VAL A 503 10.64 3.07 -17.38
C VAL A 503 9.10 3.05 -17.26
N LEU A 504 8.55 3.27 -16.08
CA LEU A 504 7.09 3.35 -15.90
C LEU A 504 6.49 4.51 -16.71
N HIS A 505 7.17 5.64 -16.81
CA HIS A 505 6.76 6.75 -17.67
C HIS A 505 6.80 6.34 -19.16
N LYS A 506 7.84 5.62 -19.60
CA LYS A 506 7.95 5.10 -20.98
C LYS A 506 6.83 4.10 -21.30
N VAL A 507 6.42 3.27 -20.35
CA VAL A 507 5.23 2.41 -20.48
C VAL A 507 3.96 3.23 -20.73
N VAL A 508 3.81 4.40 -20.07
CA VAL A 508 2.69 5.30 -20.35
C VAL A 508 2.75 5.85 -21.77
N LEU A 509 3.93 6.22 -22.26
CA LEU A 509 4.10 6.72 -23.64
C LEU A 509 3.78 5.64 -24.67
N GLU A 510 4.22 4.40 -24.44
CA GLU A 510 3.88 3.24 -25.29
C GLU A 510 2.37 2.99 -25.33
N MET A 511 1.72 3.03 -24.17
CA MET A 511 0.26 2.96 -24.08
C MET A 511 -0.42 4.02 -24.97
N GLU A 512 0.04 5.26 -24.89
CA GLU A 512 -0.51 6.37 -25.68
C GLU A 512 -0.20 6.20 -27.19
N SER A 513 0.94 5.63 -27.53
CA SER A 513 1.30 5.28 -28.91
C SER A 513 0.34 4.23 -29.48
N ARG A 514 0.07 3.14 -28.72
CA ARG A 514 -0.89 2.11 -29.11
C ARG A 514 -2.30 2.67 -29.35
N TYR A 515 -2.73 3.60 -28.50
CA TYR A 515 -4.03 4.27 -28.71
C TYR A 515 -4.08 5.10 -30.01
N ARG A 516 -2.96 5.73 -30.42
CA ARG A 516 -2.87 6.42 -31.73
C ARG A 516 -3.02 5.43 -32.88
N GLU A 517 -2.39 4.26 -32.80
CA GLU A 517 -2.51 3.21 -33.80
C GLU A 517 -3.94 2.62 -33.84
N PHE A 518 -4.58 2.43 -32.68
CA PHE A 518 -5.96 1.97 -32.62
C PHE A 518 -6.93 2.98 -33.24
N ALA A 519 -6.69 4.28 -33.07
CA ALA A 519 -7.48 5.32 -33.70
C ALA A 519 -7.30 5.32 -35.23
N ARG A 520 -6.08 5.11 -35.76
CA ARG A 520 -5.80 5.00 -37.20
C ARG A 520 -6.50 3.81 -37.81
N THR A 521 -6.43 2.64 -37.16
CA THR A 521 -7.03 1.39 -37.64
C THR A 521 -8.51 1.24 -37.25
N ARG A 522 -9.10 2.23 -36.55
CA ARG A 522 -10.50 2.25 -36.10
C ARG A 522 -10.89 1.04 -35.23
N VAL A 523 -9.96 0.52 -34.44
CA VAL A 523 -10.20 -0.55 -33.47
C VAL A 523 -10.25 0.01 -32.05
N ARG A 524 -10.74 -0.80 -31.10
CA ARG A 524 -10.94 -0.37 -29.72
C ARG A 524 -9.91 -0.95 -28.75
N ASN A 525 -9.21 -2.00 -29.12
CA ASN A 525 -8.31 -2.73 -28.26
C ASN A 525 -7.25 -3.51 -29.08
N ILE A 526 -6.25 -4.04 -28.38
CA ILE A 526 -5.16 -4.83 -28.95
C ILE A 526 -5.66 -6.07 -29.71
N GLU A 527 -6.69 -6.76 -29.21
CA GLU A 527 -7.25 -7.94 -29.91
C GLU A 527 -7.82 -7.59 -31.27
N GLY A 528 -8.51 -6.43 -31.37
CA GLY A 528 -9.00 -5.90 -32.63
C GLY A 528 -7.90 -5.52 -33.59
N TYR A 529 -6.84 -4.91 -33.07
CA TYR A 529 -5.65 -4.52 -33.85
C TYR A 529 -4.90 -5.75 -34.39
N ASN A 530 -4.60 -6.71 -33.54
CA ASN A 530 -3.87 -7.93 -33.93
C ASN A 530 -4.64 -8.77 -34.96
N LYS A 531 -6.00 -8.76 -34.90
CA LYS A 531 -6.82 -9.37 -35.97
C LYS A 531 -6.69 -8.69 -37.34
N ILE A 532 -6.32 -7.41 -37.37
CA ILE A 532 -6.01 -6.71 -38.63
C ILE A 532 -4.60 -7.11 -39.06
N ALA A 533 -3.63 -7.06 -38.16
CA ALA A 533 -2.23 -7.44 -38.43
C ALA A 533 -2.08 -8.89 -38.94
N GLU A 534 -2.89 -9.84 -38.45
CA GLU A 534 -2.94 -11.22 -38.98
C GLU A 534 -3.35 -11.29 -40.46
N LYS A 535 -4.03 -10.27 -41.00
CA LYS A 535 -4.62 -10.28 -42.34
C LYS A 535 -3.88 -9.39 -43.32
N ASP A 536 -3.25 -8.36 -42.81
CA ASP A 536 -2.60 -7.31 -43.58
C ASP A 536 -1.13 -7.18 -43.17
N PRO A 537 -0.19 -7.55 -44.03
CA PRO A 537 1.25 -7.51 -43.76
C PRO A 537 1.78 -6.09 -43.50
N ASP A 538 1.03 -5.04 -43.85
CA ASP A 538 1.42 -3.65 -43.57
C ASP A 538 1.32 -3.30 -42.10
N TYR A 539 0.65 -4.12 -41.29
CA TYR A 539 0.50 -3.96 -39.85
C TYR A 539 1.23 -5.06 -39.11
N LYS A 540 2.04 -4.64 -38.12
CA LYS A 540 2.78 -5.56 -37.24
C LYS A 540 1.92 -5.91 -36.01
N GLU A 541 1.88 -7.18 -35.67
CA GLU A 541 1.20 -7.63 -34.44
C GLU A 541 1.86 -7.02 -33.19
N LEU A 542 1.04 -6.50 -32.27
CA LEU A 542 1.51 -5.92 -31.02
C LEU A 542 1.53 -6.99 -29.92
N PRO A 543 2.65 -7.17 -29.20
CA PRO A 543 2.71 -8.08 -28.06
C PRO A 543 1.94 -7.51 -26.86
N TYR A 544 1.41 -8.40 -26.01
CA TYR A 544 1.03 -8.01 -24.67
C TYR A 544 2.28 -7.62 -23.87
N ILE A 545 2.17 -6.63 -23.00
CA ILE A 545 3.25 -6.20 -22.11
C ILE A 545 2.83 -6.44 -20.66
N VAL A 546 3.64 -7.16 -19.88
CA VAL A 546 3.43 -7.36 -18.47
C VAL A 546 4.56 -6.71 -17.69
N VAL A 547 4.22 -5.67 -16.92
CA VAL A 547 5.15 -4.96 -16.04
C VAL A 547 5.09 -5.61 -14.66
N ILE A 548 6.23 -6.04 -14.13
CA ILE A 548 6.34 -6.74 -12.85
C ILE A 548 7.23 -5.92 -11.91
N ILE A 549 6.69 -5.55 -10.75
CA ILE A 549 7.40 -4.82 -9.70
C ILE A 549 7.48 -5.72 -8.47
N ASP A 550 8.69 -6.13 -8.06
CA ASP A 550 8.86 -7.01 -6.89
C ASP A 550 8.63 -6.28 -5.56
N GLU A 551 9.12 -5.05 -5.44
CA GLU A 551 8.96 -4.29 -4.19
C GLU A 551 8.59 -2.82 -4.46
N LEU A 552 7.29 -2.55 -4.45
CA LEU A 552 6.77 -1.20 -4.64
C LEU A 552 7.26 -0.23 -3.54
N ALA A 553 7.43 -0.71 -2.31
CA ALA A 553 7.81 0.15 -1.18
C ALA A 553 9.14 0.88 -1.42
N ASP A 554 10.09 0.23 -2.07
CA ASP A 554 11.40 0.82 -2.30
C ASP A 554 11.33 1.92 -3.39
N LEU A 555 10.45 1.79 -4.39
CA LEU A 555 10.17 2.84 -5.37
C LEU A 555 9.44 4.03 -4.73
N MET A 556 8.46 3.76 -3.87
CA MET A 556 7.69 4.80 -3.18
C MET A 556 8.53 5.62 -2.19
N MET A 557 9.65 5.10 -1.73
CA MET A 557 10.59 5.83 -0.86
C MET A 557 11.42 6.87 -1.61
N VAL A 558 11.68 6.66 -2.90
CA VAL A 558 12.59 7.47 -3.72
C VAL A 558 11.79 8.43 -4.60
N SER A 559 10.83 7.95 -5.37
CA SER A 559 10.09 8.70 -6.40
C SER A 559 8.57 8.50 -6.27
N SER A 560 8.03 8.65 -5.05
CA SER A 560 6.64 8.33 -4.73
C SER A 560 5.62 8.94 -5.69
N LYS A 561 5.78 10.21 -6.05
CA LYS A 561 4.80 10.94 -6.86
C LYS A 561 4.80 10.47 -8.31
N GLU A 562 5.97 10.35 -8.93
CA GLU A 562 6.13 9.95 -10.33
C GLU A 562 5.68 8.50 -10.53
N VAL A 563 6.05 7.62 -9.59
CA VAL A 563 5.66 6.20 -9.58
C VAL A 563 4.15 6.06 -9.40
N GLU A 564 3.55 6.73 -8.40
CA GLU A 564 2.10 6.66 -8.16
C GLU A 564 1.31 7.19 -9.36
N GLU A 565 1.74 8.32 -9.96
CA GLU A 565 1.08 8.90 -11.13
C GLU A 565 1.15 7.96 -12.34
N SER A 566 2.32 7.37 -12.62
CA SER A 566 2.50 6.42 -13.73
C SER A 566 1.68 5.15 -13.53
N ILE A 567 1.70 4.56 -12.34
CA ILE A 567 0.88 3.40 -11.99
C ILE A 567 -0.61 3.71 -12.15
N ALA A 568 -1.06 4.87 -11.68
CA ALA A 568 -2.46 5.26 -11.80
C ALA A 568 -2.89 5.42 -13.27
N ARG A 569 -2.05 6.05 -14.11
CA ARG A 569 -2.33 6.24 -15.56
C ARG A 569 -2.42 4.89 -16.28
N ILE A 570 -1.44 4.01 -16.05
CA ILE A 570 -1.44 2.66 -16.63
C ILE A 570 -2.70 1.90 -16.15
N ALA A 571 -2.96 1.86 -14.85
CA ALA A 571 -4.08 1.11 -14.30
C ALA A 571 -5.46 1.58 -14.79
N GLN A 572 -5.61 2.86 -15.13
CA GLN A 572 -6.87 3.41 -15.65
C GLN A 572 -7.12 3.13 -17.12
N LYS A 573 -6.07 3.01 -17.93
CA LYS A 573 -6.22 3.02 -19.40
C LYS A 573 -5.57 1.84 -20.10
N ALA A 574 -4.56 1.19 -19.54
CA ALA A 574 -3.70 0.29 -20.29
C ALA A 574 -4.33 -1.07 -20.67
N ARG A 575 -5.45 -1.46 -20.05
CA ARG A 575 -6.14 -2.72 -20.34
C ARG A 575 -6.42 -2.92 -21.82
N ALA A 576 -7.01 -1.92 -22.49
CA ALA A 576 -7.35 -2.02 -23.90
C ALA A 576 -6.07 -1.99 -24.80
N ALA A 577 -4.99 -1.40 -24.31
CA ALA A 577 -3.69 -1.39 -25.01
C ALA A 577 -2.90 -2.70 -24.84
N GLY A 578 -3.40 -3.68 -24.07
CA GLY A 578 -2.73 -4.94 -23.79
C GLY A 578 -1.50 -4.80 -22.89
N ILE A 579 -1.52 -3.81 -21.98
CA ILE A 579 -0.45 -3.57 -21.00
C ILE A 579 -1.00 -3.83 -19.61
N HIS A 580 -0.31 -4.68 -18.86
CA HIS A 580 -0.77 -5.18 -17.57
C HIS A 580 0.31 -5.00 -16.51
N MET A 581 -0.07 -4.89 -15.23
CA MET A 581 0.88 -4.74 -14.13
C MET A 581 0.66 -5.79 -13.05
N ILE A 582 1.76 -6.32 -12.53
CA ILE A 582 1.81 -7.12 -11.32
C ILE A 582 2.70 -6.37 -10.34
N ILE A 583 2.09 -5.86 -9.28
CA ILE A 583 2.77 -5.04 -8.28
C ILE A 583 2.85 -5.82 -6.99
N ALA A 584 4.07 -6.08 -6.53
CA ALA A 584 4.29 -6.78 -5.28
C ALA A 584 4.92 -5.88 -4.22
N THR A 585 4.67 -6.19 -2.93
CA THR A 585 5.31 -5.52 -1.80
C THR A 585 5.30 -6.39 -0.54
N GLN A 586 6.40 -6.32 0.22
CA GLN A 586 6.51 -6.94 1.55
C GLN A 586 6.13 -5.96 2.68
N ARG A 587 5.85 -4.69 2.35
CA ARG A 587 5.50 -3.64 3.31
C ARG A 587 4.09 -3.13 3.04
N PRO A 588 3.05 -3.82 3.55
CA PRO A 588 1.66 -3.47 3.29
C PRO A 588 1.19 -2.27 4.15
N SER A 589 1.91 -1.14 4.08
CA SER A 589 1.54 0.10 4.76
C SER A 589 0.69 1.01 3.86
N VAL A 590 -0.06 1.94 4.47
CA VAL A 590 -0.92 2.89 3.73
C VAL A 590 -0.09 3.86 2.87
N ASP A 591 1.15 4.12 3.25
CA ASP A 591 2.07 4.97 2.50
C ASP A 591 2.59 4.29 1.21
N VAL A 592 2.55 2.95 1.16
CA VAL A 592 2.93 2.14 0.00
C VAL A 592 1.71 1.76 -0.84
N ILE A 593 0.69 1.17 -0.20
CA ILE A 593 -0.57 0.80 -0.85
C ILE A 593 -1.57 1.94 -0.64
N THR A 594 -1.39 3.00 -1.41
CA THR A 594 -2.19 4.24 -1.28
C THR A 594 -3.64 4.04 -1.73
N GLY A 595 -4.50 5.00 -1.38
CA GLY A 595 -5.89 5.01 -1.85
C GLY A 595 -6.00 5.08 -3.38
N VAL A 596 -5.04 5.73 -4.06
CA VAL A 596 -4.99 5.83 -5.53
C VAL A 596 -4.70 4.46 -6.14
N ILE A 597 -3.69 3.75 -5.63
CA ILE A 597 -3.33 2.39 -6.08
C ILE A 597 -4.51 1.43 -5.87
N LYS A 598 -5.11 1.43 -4.67
CA LYS A 598 -6.24 0.54 -4.34
C LYS A 598 -7.48 0.76 -5.21
N THR A 599 -7.76 2.00 -5.56
CA THR A 599 -8.92 2.35 -6.40
C THR A 599 -8.75 1.86 -7.84
N ASN A 600 -7.52 1.84 -8.34
CA ASN A 600 -7.22 1.50 -9.72
C ASN A 600 -6.80 0.03 -9.91
N ILE A 601 -6.40 -0.67 -8.83
CA ILE A 601 -6.02 -2.09 -8.83
C ILE A 601 -6.98 -2.87 -7.91
N PRO A 602 -8.11 -3.34 -8.44
CA PRO A 602 -9.13 -4.01 -7.63
C PRO A 602 -8.79 -5.47 -7.34
N SER A 603 -8.00 -6.15 -8.19
CA SER A 603 -7.61 -7.55 -7.97
C SER A 603 -6.38 -7.64 -7.07
N ARG A 604 -6.48 -8.43 -6.00
CA ARG A 604 -5.47 -8.44 -4.95
C ARG A 604 -5.23 -9.83 -4.40
N ILE A 605 -3.96 -10.12 -4.12
CA ILE A 605 -3.53 -11.30 -3.37
C ILE A 605 -2.90 -10.83 -2.07
N ALA A 606 -3.40 -11.34 -0.95
CA ALA A 606 -2.81 -11.14 0.36
C ALA A 606 -2.26 -12.47 0.88
N PHE A 607 -0.97 -12.55 1.09
CA PHE A 607 -0.32 -13.59 1.87
C PHE A 607 -0.40 -13.28 3.37
N ALA A 608 0.13 -14.19 4.20
CA ALA A 608 0.16 -14.00 5.64
C ALA A 608 0.81 -12.66 6.02
N VAL A 609 0.15 -11.92 6.90
CA VAL A 609 0.60 -10.64 7.45
C VAL A 609 0.57 -10.68 8.99
N SER A 610 1.27 -9.73 9.63
CA SER A 610 1.41 -9.70 11.09
C SER A 610 0.19 -9.13 11.83
N SER A 611 -0.65 -8.35 11.14
CA SER A 611 -1.78 -7.68 11.78
C SER A 611 -3.03 -7.60 10.90
N SER A 612 -4.19 -7.48 11.54
CA SER A 612 -5.46 -7.22 10.84
C SER A 612 -5.50 -5.83 10.16
N VAL A 613 -4.62 -4.90 10.57
CA VAL A 613 -4.48 -3.59 9.93
C VAL A 613 -3.84 -3.77 8.57
N ASP A 614 -2.78 -4.57 8.47
CA ASP A 614 -2.11 -4.87 7.21
C ASP A 614 -3.05 -5.60 6.25
N SER A 615 -3.83 -6.57 6.77
CA SER A 615 -4.85 -7.26 5.98
C SER A 615 -5.87 -6.27 5.38
N ARG A 616 -6.36 -5.32 6.19
CA ARG A 616 -7.28 -4.28 5.69
C ARG A 616 -6.60 -3.31 4.73
N THR A 617 -5.31 -3.06 4.89
CA THR A 617 -4.57 -2.23 3.94
C THR A 617 -4.53 -2.88 2.56
N ILE A 618 -4.39 -4.21 2.48
CA ILE A 618 -4.36 -4.94 1.21
C ILE A 618 -5.77 -5.20 0.67
N LEU A 619 -6.64 -5.86 1.46
CA LEU A 619 -7.91 -6.43 1.01
C LEU A 619 -9.14 -5.59 1.36
N ASP A 620 -8.98 -4.48 2.08
CA ASP A 620 -10.05 -3.71 2.75
C ASP A 620 -10.85 -4.56 3.77
N LYS A 621 -10.36 -5.76 4.10
CA LYS A 621 -10.95 -6.75 5.02
C LYS A 621 -9.87 -7.41 5.87
N SER A 622 -10.25 -7.86 7.07
CA SER A 622 -9.42 -8.75 7.89
C SER A 622 -9.44 -10.18 7.34
N GLY A 623 -8.45 -10.98 7.73
CA GLY A 623 -8.35 -12.42 7.44
C GLY A 623 -6.98 -12.88 6.96
N ALA A 624 -6.14 -12.01 6.41
CA ALA A 624 -4.79 -12.38 6.00
C ALA A 624 -3.84 -12.59 7.21
N GLU A 625 -4.17 -12.02 8.37
CA GLU A 625 -3.48 -12.26 9.64
C GLU A 625 -3.65 -13.68 10.18
N THR A 626 -4.69 -14.41 9.74
CA THR A 626 -4.96 -15.80 10.16
C THR A 626 -4.43 -16.85 9.18
N LEU A 627 -3.70 -16.43 8.16
CA LEU A 627 -3.09 -17.33 7.19
C LEU A 627 -1.87 -18.05 7.76
N LEU A 628 -1.64 -19.27 7.29
CA LEU A 628 -0.59 -20.16 7.80
C LEU A 628 0.83 -19.78 7.33
N GLY A 629 0.94 -18.93 6.27
CA GLY A 629 2.19 -18.68 5.56
C GLY A 629 2.53 -19.79 4.56
N LYS A 630 3.76 -19.76 4.01
CA LYS A 630 4.24 -20.79 3.06
C LYS A 630 3.30 -20.99 1.85
N GLY A 631 2.85 -19.90 1.25
CA GLY A 631 1.99 -19.93 0.08
C GLY A 631 0.49 -19.88 0.37
N ASP A 632 0.05 -19.94 1.63
CA ASP A 632 -1.35 -19.74 1.99
C ASP A 632 -1.74 -18.27 1.78
N MET A 633 -2.73 -18.01 0.93
CA MET A 633 -3.11 -16.67 0.48
C MET A 633 -4.62 -16.49 0.37
N LEU A 634 -5.03 -15.24 0.38
CA LEU A 634 -6.38 -14.78 0.04
C LEU A 634 -6.35 -14.04 -1.29
N TYR A 635 -7.08 -14.54 -2.27
CA TYR A 635 -7.25 -13.92 -3.58
C TYR A 635 -8.60 -13.22 -3.67
N LEU A 636 -8.58 -11.93 -3.94
CA LEU A 636 -9.76 -11.09 -4.21
C LEU A 636 -9.74 -10.69 -5.70
N SER A 637 -10.63 -11.30 -6.48
CA SER A 637 -10.84 -10.88 -7.87
C SER A 637 -11.63 -9.58 -7.95
N ALA A 638 -11.42 -8.81 -9.02
CA ALA A 638 -12.20 -7.59 -9.31
C ALA A 638 -13.72 -7.84 -9.36
N ASP A 639 -14.13 -9.03 -9.80
CA ASP A 639 -15.53 -9.42 -9.97
C ASP A 639 -16.15 -10.00 -8.68
N SER A 640 -15.35 -10.19 -7.63
CA SER A 640 -15.80 -10.81 -6.38
C SER A 640 -15.81 -9.84 -5.20
N SER A 641 -16.85 -9.89 -4.41
CA SER A 641 -16.91 -9.13 -3.15
C SER A 641 -16.22 -9.81 -1.98
N LYS A 642 -15.87 -11.10 -2.08
CA LYS A 642 -15.22 -11.88 -1.01
C LYS A 642 -13.94 -12.53 -1.52
N PRO A 643 -12.86 -12.53 -0.72
CA PRO A 643 -11.64 -13.23 -1.08
C PRO A 643 -11.83 -14.75 -1.00
N ILE A 644 -11.16 -15.46 -1.89
CA ILE A 644 -11.07 -16.94 -1.90
C ILE A 644 -9.74 -17.32 -1.29
N ARG A 645 -9.71 -18.32 -0.40
CA ARG A 645 -8.47 -18.87 0.15
C ARG A 645 -7.88 -19.88 -0.81
N ILE A 646 -6.60 -19.71 -1.11
CA ILE A 646 -5.85 -20.55 -2.05
C ILE A 646 -4.54 -20.96 -1.40
N GLN A 647 -4.18 -22.24 -1.48
CA GLN A 647 -2.82 -22.68 -1.26
C GLN A 647 -2.04 -22.48 -2.55
N GLY A 648 -1.10 -21.55 -2.54
CA GLY A 648 -0.28 -21.17 -3.69
C GLY A 648 0.55 -22.35 -4.22
N ALA A 649 0.71 -22.39 -5.53
CA ALA A 649 1.59 -23.36 -6.17
C ALA A 649 3.05 -23.10 -5.76
N PHE A 650 3.75 -24.16 -5.41
CA PHE A 650 5.17 -24.11 -5.09
C PHE A 650 6.01 -24.36 -6.34
N LEU A 651 6.97 -23.51 -6.52
CA LEU A 651 7.99 -23.57 -7.56
C LEU A 651 9.34 -23.37 -6.88
N SER A 652 10.28 -24.29 -7.07
CA SER A 652 11.64 -24.19 -6.52
C SER A 652 12.52 -23.30 -7.39
N ASP A 653 13.58 -22.76 -6.81
CA ASP A 653 14.56 -21.93 -7.54
C ASP A 653 15.23 -22.74 -8.67
N ASP A 654 15.53 -24.03 -8.43
CA ASP A 654 16.07 -24.94 -9.45
C ASP A 654 15.13 -25.13 -10.66
N GLU A 655 13.80 -25.12 -10.44
CA GLU A 655 12.84 -25.20 -11.54
C GLU A 655 12.79 -23.89 -12.34
N VAL A 656 12.84 -22.76 -11.65
CA VAL A 656 12.94 -21.44 -12.30
C VAL A 656 14.19 -21.38 -13.16
N GLU A 657 15.35 -21.75 -12.62
CA GLU A 657 16.63 -21.76 -13.33
C GLU A 657 16.59 -22.61 -14.59
N LYS A 658 16.07 -23.84 -14.51
CA LYS A 658 15.90 -24.73 -15.68
C LYS A 658 15.03 -24.11 -16.77
N VAL A 659 13.93 -23.47 -16.42
CA VAL A 659 13.02 -22.83 -17.38
C VAL A 659 13.72 -21.61 -18.00
N VAL A 660 14.38 -20.78 -17.20
CA VAL A 660 15.12 -19.60 -17.66
C VAL A 660 16.26 -19.99 -18.59
N ASP A 661 17.06 -20.99 -18.23
CA ASP A 661 18.18 -21.48 -19.05
C ASP A 661 17.68 -22.03 -20.41
N PHE A 662 16.58 -22.78 -20.37
CA PHE A 662 15.95 -23.26 -21.59
C PHE A 662 15.52 -22.12 -22.50
N VAL A 663 14.91 -21.07 -21.96
CA VAL A 663 14.45 -19.88 -22.70
C VAL A 663 15.64 -19.10 -23.26
N LYS A 664 16.69 -18.87 -22.45
CA LYS A 664 17.91 -18.15 -22.85
C LYS A 664 18.71 -18.90 -23.92
N SER A 665 18.69 -20.23 -23.91
CA SER A 665 19.43 -21.04 -24.89
C SER A 665 18.90 -20.92 -26.31
N GLN A 666 17.67 -20.41 -26.50
CA GLN A 666 17.01 -20.32 -27.81
C GLN A 666 17.24 -19.00 -28.54
N SER A 667 17.33 -17.90 -27.83
CA SER A 667 17.51 -16.56 -28.41
C SER A 667 18.03 -15.59 -27.35
N GLU A 668 18.85 -14.65 -27.76
CA GLU A 668 19.32 -13.57 -26.88
C GLU A 668 18.23 -12.49 -26.69
N ALA A 669 18.30 -11.77 -25.57
CA ALA A 669 17.39 -10.67 -25.32
C ALA A 669 17.65 -9.49 -26.26
N GLN A 670 16.61 -9.05 -26.95
CA GLN A 670 16.64 -7.82 -27.75
C GLN A 670 15.92 -6.72 -27.00
N TYR A 671 16.69 -5.81 -26.43
CA TYR A 671 16.13 -4.69 -25.66
C TYR A 671 15.65 -3.58 -26.61
N ASP A 672 14.46 -3.04 -26.31
CA ASP A 672 13.91 -1.88 -27.01
C ASP A 672 14.58 -0.60 -26.51
N PRO A 673 15.26 0.19 -27.38
CA PRO A 673 15.89 1.44 -26.98
C PRO A 673 14.89 2.44 -26.35
N ASN A 674 13.63 2.41 -26.80
CA ASN A 674 12.58 3.28 -26.27
C ASN A 674 12.16 2.89 -24.84
N MET A 675 12.36 1.62 -24.44
CA MET A 675 12.05 1.11 -23.11
C MET A 675 13.26 1.07 -22.18
N THR A 676 14.48 1.12 -22.74
CA THR A 676 15.71 1.15 -21.93
C THR A 676 15.76 2.46 -21.15
N PRO A 677 16.05 2.42 -19.82
CA PRO A 677 16.16 3.63 -19.02
C PRO A 677 17.16 4.60 -19.63
N SER A 678 16.80 5.86 -19.68
CA SER A 678 17.75 6.92 -20.04
C SER A 678 18.93 6.82 -19.07
N GLU A 679 20.16 6.91 -19.57
CA GLU A 679 21.31 7.05 -18.68
C GLU A 679 21.11 8.35 -17.91
N VAL A 680 20.53 8.23 -16.71
CA VAL A 680 20.59 9.29 -15.73
C VAL A 680 22.06 9.39 -15.39
N SER A 681 22.75 10.29 -16.08
CA SER A 681 24.08 10.68 -15.67
C SER A 681 24.01 11.03 -14.19
N SER A 682 24.45 10.10 -13.35
CA SER A 682 24.81 10.34 -11.98
C SER A 682 26.10 11.17 -11.99
N GLN A 683 25.95 12.39 -12.46
CA GLN A 683 26.91 13.45 -12.34
C GLN A 683 26.27 14.58 -11.54
N SER A 684 26.47 14.46 -10.22
CA SER A 684 26.89 15.63 -9.51
C SER A 684 28.17 16.14 -10.22
N GLY A 685 28.02 17.20 -10.99
CA GLY A 685 29.12 17.96 -11.54
C GLY A 685 29.71 17.45 -12.88
N GLY A 686 29.26 18.03 -13.99
CA GLY A 686 29.93 17.89 -15.27
C GLY A 686 28.99 18.21 -16.44
N SER A 687 28.98 19.45 -16.87
CA SER A 687 28.29 19.97 -18.03
C SER A 687 28.58 19.16 -19.30
N SER A 688 27.56 18.59 -19.96
CA SER A 688 27.56 18.43 -21.40
C SER A 688 26.69 19.55 -22.00
N ALA A 689 27.35 20.48 -22.64
CA ALA A 689 26.78 21.49 -23.50
C ALA A 689 26.12 20.79 -24.70
N ASP A 690 24.78 20.70 -24.71
CA ASP A 690 23.95 20.73 -25.92
C ASP A 690 22.45 20.51 -25.60
N GLU A 691 21.91 21.29 -24.68
CA GLU A 691 20.48 21.69 -24.67
C GLU A 691 20.31 22.85 -23.71
N ALA A 692 20.80 24.02 -24.15
CA ALA A 692 20.51 25.27 -23.47
C ALA A 692 18.99 25.49 -23.47
N ASP A 693 18.41 25.73 -22.26
CA ASP A 693 16.99 26.10 -22.14
C ASP A 693 16.65 27.18 -23.20
N PRO A 694 15.60 27.03 -24.01
CA PRO A 694 15.25 27.96 -25.06
C PRO A 694 15.22 29.43 -24.61
N LEU A 695 14.97 29.68 -23.32
CA LEU A 695 14.97 31.02 -22.72
C LEU A 695 16.34 31.44 -22.22
N TYR A 696 17.36 30.58 -22.24
CA TYR A 696 18.69 30.93 -21.69
C TYR A 696 19.29 32.17 -22.29
N LYS A 697 19.28 32.31 -23.63
CA LYS A 697 19.78 33.48 -24.36
C LYS A 697 19.01 34.74 -24.01
N GLU A 698 17.68 34.67 -23.96
CA GLU A 698 16.83 35.81 -23.59
C GLU A 698 17.07 36.26 -22.16
N VAL A 699 17.26 35.29 -21.26
CA VAL A 699 17.57 35.56 -19.85
C VAL A 699 18.97 36.17 -19.71
N LEU A 700 19.96 35.68 -20.43
CA LEU A 700 21.33 36.23 -20.46
C LEU A 700 21.33 37.71 -20.85
N LEU A 701 20.67 38.03 -21.98
CA LEU A 701 20.52 39.43 -22.46
C LEU A 701 19.74 40.30 -21.45
N PHE A 702 18.71 39.76 -20.84
CA PHE A 702 17.93 40.46 -19.83
C PHE A 702 18.77 40.77 -18.57
N ILE A 703 19.61 39.86 -18.12
CA ILE A 703 20.50 40.04 -16.96
C ILE A 703 21.62 41.04 -17.30
N ALA A 704 22.18 40.98 -18.49
CA ALA A 704 23.17 41.95 -18.96
C ALA A 704 22.58 43.37 -18.97
N LYS A 705 21.38 43.59 -19.53
CA LYS A 705 20.67 44.90 -19.53
C LYS A 705 20.31 45.38 -18.14
N THR A 706 19.79 44.50 -17.28
CA THR A 706 19.24 44.90 -15.95
C THR A 706 20.27 44.92 -14.85
N GLN A 707 21.42 44.26 -15.03
CA GLN A 707 22.47 44.06 -14.02
C GLN A 707 21.94 43.47 -12.70
N LYS A 708 20.89 42.64 -12.80
CA LYS A 708 20.24 41.99 -11.65
C LYS A 708 19.95 40.53 -11.97
N ALA A 709 20.49 39.62 -11.18
CA ALA A 709 20.28 38.18 -11.30
C ALA A 709 19.58 37.66 -10.05
N SER A 710 18.34 37.17 -10.21
CA SER A 710 17.63 36.43 -9.19
C SER A 710 16.51 35.58 -9.79
N ALA A 711 16.30 34.36 -9.24
CA ALA A 711 15.25 33.46 -9.69
C ALA A 711 13.85 34.09 -9.61
N SER A 712 13.57 34.87 -8.58
CA SER A 712 12.30 35.58 -8.41
C SER A 712 12.06 36.68 -9.46
N LEU A 713 13.13 37.31 -9.97
CA LEU A 713 13.05 38.28 -11.04
C LEU A 713 12.71 37.59 -12.37
N LEU A 714 13.39 36.48 -12.67
CA LEU A 714 13.15 35.68 -13.88
C LEU A 714 11.74 35.10 -13.90
N GLN A 715 11.30 34.54 -12.78
CA GLN A 715 9.95 34.01 -12.62
C GLN A 715 8.87 35.03 -13.00
N ARG A 716 9.02 36.28 -12.53
CA ARG A 716 8.06 37.37 -12.82
C ARG A 716 8.15 37.87 -14.26
N ARG A 717 9.35 37.97 -14.81
CA ARG A 717 9.56 38.56 -16.13
C ARG A 717 9.17 37.59 -17.24
N PHE A 718 9.59 36.31 -17.13
CA PHE A 718 9.39 35.28 -18.16
C PHE A 718 8.19 34.39 -17.91
N LYS A 719 7.46 34.59 -16.78
CA LYS A 719 6.29 33.78 -16.36
C LYS A 719 6.58 32.29 -16.27
N ILE A 720 7.77 31.90 -15.81
CA ILE A 720 8.25 30.56 -15.66
C ILE A 720 8.14 30.07 -14.19
N GLY A 721 8.12 28.76 -13.96
CA GLY A 721 8.13 28.20 -12.61
C GLY A 721 9.46 28.47 -11.87
N TYR A 722 9.42 28.50 -10.53
CA TYR A 722 10.59 28.79 -9.70
C TYR A 722 11.76 27.84 -9.99
N ASN A 723 11.49 26.53 -10.13
CA ASN A 723 12.53 25.52 -10.39
C ASN A 723 13.25 25.74 -11.73
N ARG A 724 12.52 26.13 -12.78
CA ARG A 724 13.11 26.47 -14.08
C ARG A 724 13.93 27.75 -14.01
N ALA A 725 13.43 28.78 -13.31
CA ALA A 725 14.16 30.04 -13.10
C ALA A 725 15.44 29.80 -12.26
N ALA A 726 15.40 28.97 -11.24
CA ALA A 726 16.56 28.60 -10.43
C ALA A 726 17.61 27.89 -11.27
N ARG A 727 17.21 26.88 -12.08
CA ARG A 727 18.10 26.14 -12.96
C ARG A 727 18.82 27.06 -13.98
N ILE A 728 18.11 28.00 -14.59
CA ILE A 728 18.74 28.95 -15.51
C ILE A 728 19.75 29.87 -14.77
N ILE A 729 19.44 30.29 -13.54
CA ILE A 729 20.37 31.08 -12.70
C ILE A 729 21.60 30.24 -12.34
N ASP A 730 21.45 28.95 -12.02
CA ASP A 730 22.57 28.10 -11.69
C ASP A 730 23.45 27.84 -12.92
N MET A 731 22.88 27.63 -14.11
CA MET A 731 23.64 27.55 -15.38
C MET A 731 24.43 28.85 -15.67
N LEU A 732 23.85 30.03 -15.43
CA LEU A 732 24.55 31.32 -15.59
C LEU A 732 25.66 31.53 -14.58
N GLU A 733 25.57 30.90 -13.38
CA GLU A 733 26.63 30.89 -12.38
C GLU A 733 27.78 29.97 -12.81
N GLU A 734 27.44 28.77 -13.32
CA GLU A 734 28.41 27.79 -13.87
C GLU A 734 29.17 28.34 -15.06
N ASP A 735 28.49 29.08 -15.95
CA ASP A 735 29.09 29.72 -17.11
C ASP A 735 29.91 31.01 -16.71
N GLY A 736 29.88 31.37 -15.43
CA GLY A 736 30.67 32.49 -14.92
C GLY A 736 30.11 33.88 -15.22
N TYR A 737 28.89 33.98 -15.70
CA TYR A 737 28.22 35.28 -15.99
C TYR A 737 27.69 35.98 -14.75
N ILE A 738 27.43 35.22 -13.68
CA ILE A 738 26.97 35.73 -12.40
C ILE A 738 27.72 35.10 -11.23
N GLY A 739 27.83 35.82 -10.13
CA GLY A 739 28.51 35.31 -8.91
C GLY A 739 27.62 34.48 -8.01
N PRO A 740 28.24 33.73 -7.04
CA PRO A 740 27.53 32.87 -6.11
C PRO A 740 26.60 33.66 -5.18
N VAL A 741 25.71 32.94 -4.52
CA VAL A 741 24.74 33.47 -3.56
C VAL A 741 25.49 34.11 -2.37
N ASP A 742 25.31 35.40 -2.14
CA ASP A 742 25.85 36.14 -0.98
C ASP A 742 24.71 36.52 -0.01
N GLY A 743 24.21 35.54 0.73
CA GLY A 743 23.14 35.72 1.71
C GLY A 743 21.86 36.32 1.12
N SER A 744 21.40 37.46 1.60
CA SER A 744 20.20 38.16 1.12
C SER A 744 20.46 39.21 0.06
N LYS A 745 21.72 39.40 -0.36
CA LYS A 745 22.07 40.41 -1.37
C LYS A 745 21.86 39.87 -2.79
N PRO A 746 21.56 40.75 -3.77
CA PRO A 746 21.51 40.33 -5.17
C PRO A 746 22.87 39.78 -5.63
N ARG A 747 22.88 38.71 -6.41
CA ARG A 747 24.09 38.16 -7.01
C ARG A 747 24.80 39.16 -7.88
N LYS A 748 26.14 39.19 -7.87
CA LYS A 748 26.93 40.04 -8.75
C LYS A 748 26.78 39.55 -10.19
N VAL A 749 26.65 40.47 -11.12
CA VAL A 749 26.65 40.20 -12.56
C VAL A 749 28.00 40.64 -13.11
N PHE A 750 28.66 39.75 -13.85
CA PHE A 750 29.98 39.95 -14.45
C PHE A 750 29.90 40.37 -15.93
N LEU A 751 28.69 40.32 -16.51
CA LEU A 751 28.44 40.79 -17.89
C LEU A 751 28.40 42.30 -17.93
N GLU A 752 29.12 42.90 -18.89
CA GLU A 752 29.05 44.31 -19.18
C GLU A 752 27.75 44.67 -19.93
N LYS A 753 27.22 45.89 -19.76
CA LYS A 753 25.97 46.28 -20.41
C LYS A 753 26.08 46.31 -21.93
N GLU A 754 27.26 46.58 -22.43
CA GLU A 754 27.61 46.62 -23.87
C GLU A 754 27.46 45.24 -24.54
N PHE A 755 27.60 44.15 -23.81
CA PHE A 755 27.34 42.78 -24.29
C PHE A 755 25.93 42.58 -24.85
N ALA A 756 24.95 43.36 -24.37
CA ALA A 756 23.58 43.29 -24.84
C ALA A 756 23.31 44.14 -26.09
N GLU A 757 24.21 45.11 -26.44
CA GLU A 757 24.09 45.94 -27.63
C GLU A 757 24.76 45.28 -28.85
N ASP A 758 25.74 44.40 -28.65
CA ASP A 758 26.40 43.65 -29.71
C ASP A 758 25.60 42.44 -30.22
N TYR A 759 24.51 42.08 -29.54
CA TYR A 759 23.66 40.91 -29.84
C TYR A 759 22.25 41.29 -30.38
N GLU A 760 21.89 42.57 -30.46
CA GLU A 760 20.69 43.06 -31.18
C GLU A 760 21.05 43.35 -32.65
#